data_ecbd0802bf7d522e67555c5189722401
#
_entry.id   ecbd0802bf7d522e67555c5189722401
#
_cell.length_a   1.000
_cell.length_b   1.000
_cell.length_c   1.000
_cell.angle_alpha   90.00
_cell.angle_beta   90.00
_cell.angle_gamma   90.00
#
_symmetry.space_group_name_H-M   'P 1'
#
loop_
_entity.id
_entity.type
_entity.pdbx_description
1 polymer ?
#
loop_
_entity_poly.entity_id
_entity_poly.type
_entity_poly.pdbx_seq_one_letter_code
_entity_poly.pdbx_strand_id
1 'polypeptide(L)'
;MDWKRFRVRCVGWSVCVVGMAALSGGAQQLTLQRGAATVVVEAYAPNIVRVTMSLDKARALAAAGYGIAARPQSDGWTAASGESGDVLKSSRMVVDVAPQPKPYTGKLPDTAKFFNGSTPWVGLSIKTPEGATLLDMQGWEMSVPNYKDGNHNILNERRPGDDPYFQVGATFAAPKDEHYYGLGQNQEGYFDRRGRVVRCAHDYNAPGGQSVCVPFVVTNKGYGILWDNPSRTTVAFAIGNATKWTSDVGQRVSFFVIAGKTYDEIYEGFRTLTGDVAMLPKSAYGYIQCKQRYSSQAELMGVAKGYRERHLPIDDLVIDWFTYTKMGQMDMDPAKWPDPVGMLKELHAMNYHVMISVWPRFTEGSRYYPLLLKNGWLEHLADGTPTNGEPYDHAGSDIDTTNPDAAKWYWGIVKENYVDKGFDAFWADETEPDLSPNGSYFHVGPGTEYFNTYPLFHTAAFYYGMRRDMKERALILARDAYPGAQHNGAIFWSSDISPTWDVLKRQVPTGINFVASGMPYWSTDIGGWQGLPHVHKAERPVLIDPSDARAEVGQYDDYPELYVRWFEYGAFQPNFRTHGTRPENEVWSYGKQAEPILEKFLRLRYDLMPYIYSLGWNVHETGAPFMRGLFMDFGDDPKVADIGDEYMFGPALLVAPVTDQGVTSREVYLPAGTDWYNFWTNERVHGGQRITVNAPIDEIPLFARAGSILPLGTVVESTNEAQKIAKVRVYPGADGSFDLYRDDGTTYAYEKGSYEVSHLHWDDAAQKLTHTGAEVGFAKGEAVEVVGKQ
;
A
#
# COMPACT_ATOMS: atom_id res chain seq x y z
N MET A 1 4.27 17.66 -19.94
CA MET A 1 4.86 16.34 -20.20
C MET A 1 3.84 15.51 -20.94
N ASP A 2 4.27 14.84 -21.98
CA ASP A 2 3.41 14.40 -23.09
C ASP A 2 2.69 13.09 -22.75
N TRP A 3 1.37 13.09 -22.68
CA TRP A 3 0.49 11.91 -22.54
C TRP A 3 0.75 10.82 -23.60
N LYS A 4 1.56 11.11 -24.61
CA LYS A 4 1.94 10.16 -25.67
C LYS A 4 2.82 8.99 -25.21
N ARG A 5 3.31 8.97 -23.97
CA ARG A 5 4.12 7.86 -23.44
C ARG A 5 3.32 6.60 -23.09
N PHE A 6 1.99 6.69 -23.04
CA PHE A 6 1.11 5.52 -22.81
C PHE A 6 0.47 4.95 -24.07
N ARG A 7 0.82 5.45 -25.28
CA ARG A 7 0.29 4.87 -26.51
C ARG A 7 1.04 3.59 -26.87
N VAL A 8 0.35 2.46 -26.78
CA VAL A 8 0.61 1.26 -27.55
C VAL A 8 0.60 1.62 -29.03
N ARG A 9 1.74 1.53 -29.70
CA ARG A 9 1.79 1.64 -31.17
C ARG A 9 1.34 0.31 -31.75
N CYS A 10 0.15 0.27 -32.30
CA CYS A 10 -0.21 -0.69 -33.34
C CYS A 10 0.25 -0.16 -34.69
N VAL A 11 0.99 -1.02 -35.41
CA VAL A 11 1.11 -1.24 -36.84
C VAL A 11 1.74 -0.14 -37.72
N GLY A 12 2.85 -0.51 -38.28
CA GLY A 12 3.37 -0.01 -39.56
C GLY A 12 4.27 -1.08 -40.16
N TRP A 13 3.78 -1.81 -41.17
CA TRP A 13 4.56 -2.72 -41.98
C TRP A 13 5.62 -1.97 -42.79
N SER A 14 6.87 -2.35 -42.62
CA SER A 14 7.89 -2.16 -43.65
C SER A 14 8.85 -3.32 -43.65
N VAL A 15 8.80 -4.07 -44.70
CA VAL A 15 9.76 -5.07 -45.08
C VAL A 15 11.10 -4.41 -45.39
N CYS A 16 12.17 -4.81 -44.75
CA CYS A 16 13.52 -4.64 -45.25
C CYS A 16 14.39 -5.86 -44.94
N VAL A 17 15.08 -6.26 -45.98
CA VAL A 17 15.85 -7.46 -46.16
C VAL A 17 17.19 -7.39 -45.43
N VAL A 18 17.50 -8.46 -44.72
CA VAL A 18 18.81 -9.11 -44.42
C VAL A 18 20.09 -8.32 -44.57
N GLY A 19 20.75 -8.12 -43.45
CA GLY A 19 22.19 -7.92 -43.35
C GLY A 19 22.67 -8.57 -42.04
N MET A 20 23.29 -9.75 -42.13
CA MET A 20 23.99 -10.33 -40.98
C MET A 20 25.15 -9.43 -40.57
N ALA A 21 25.01 -8.74 -39.45
CA ALA A 21 26.16 -8.22 -38.70
C ALA A 21 26.04 -8.81 -37.30
N ALA A 22 26.98 -9.68 -36.94
CA ALA A 22 27.18 -10.17 -35.60
C ALA A 22 27.62 -8.98 -34.73
N LEU A 23 26.63 -8.34 -34.09
CA LEU A 23 26.86 -7.42 -32.98
C LEU A 23 26.85 -8.26 -31.70
N SER A 24 27.95 -8.31 -31.01
CA SER A 24 28.06 -8.76 -29.63
C SER A 24 27.33 -7.78 -28.69
N GLY A 25 26.01 -7.75 -28.78
CA GLY A 25 25.15 -7.09 -27.81
C GLY A 25 24.64 -8.17 -26.84
N GLY A 26 24.77 -7.95 -25.54
CA GLY A 26 24.22 -8.81 -24.51
C GLY A 26 22.74 -9.11 -24.79
N ALA A 27 22.32 -10.34 -24.58
CA ALA A 27 20.95 -10.75 -24.87
C ALA A 27 19.97 -10.10 -23.88
N GLN A 28 19.06 -9.27 -24.38
CA GLN A 28 18.00 -8.65 -23.56
C GLN A 28 16.95 -9.68 -23.13
N GLN A 29 16.81 -10.77 -23.90
CA GLN A 29 15.83 -11.82 -23.65
C GLN A 29 16.28 -13.15 -24.25
N LEU A 30 15.83 -14.24 -23.62
CA LEU A 30 15.78 -15.57 -24.20
C LEU A 30 14.36 -15.82 -24.70
N THR A 31 14.20 -16.20 -25.98
CA THR A 31 12.92 -16.64 -26.54
C THR A 31 13.05 -18.08 -26.97
N LEU A 32 12.38 -18.97 -26.26
CA LEU A 32 12.56 -20.42 -26.37
C LEU A 32 11.24 -21.09 -26.76
N GLN A 33 11.31 -22.09 -27.67
CA GLN A 33 10.18 -22.96 -27.94
C GLN A 33 10.29 -24.20 -27.05
N ARG A 34 9.23 -24.49 -26.27
CA ARG A 34 9.13 -25.65 -25.39
C ARG A 34 7.81 -26.37 -25.61
N GLY A 35 7.85 -27.39 -26.48
CA GLY A 35 6.62 -28.03 -26.98
C GLY A 35 5.77 -27.03 -27.75
N ALA A 36 4.48 -26.92 -27.42
CA ALA A 36 3.56 -25.95 -28.03
C ALA A 36 3.75 -24.50 -27.45
N ALA A 37 4.50 -24.35 -26.36
CA ALA A 37 4.61 -23.06 -25.68
C ALA A 37 5.84 -22.25 -26.11
N THR A 38 5.68 -20.95 -26.17
CA THR A 38 6.79 -19.98 -26.21
C THR A 38 7.08 -19.52 -24.79
N VAL A 39 8.35 -19.65 -24.36
CA VAL A 39 8.87 -19.18 -23.09
C VAL A 39 9.80 -18.00 -23.36
N VAL A 40 9.58 -16.90 -22.67
CA VAL A 40 10.38 -15.68 -22.78
C VAL A 40 10.93 -15.33 -21.40
N VAL A 41 12.26 -15.12 -21.32
CA VAL A 41 12.92 -14.64 -20.12
C VAL A 41 13.57 -13.30 -20.46
N GLU A 42 13.14 -12.23 -19.80
CA GLU A 42 13.57 -10.86 -20.06
C GLU A 42 14.32 -10.30 -18.85
N ALA A 43 15.46 -9.67 -19.07
CA ALA A 43 16.20 -8.96 -18.05
C ALA A 43 15.69 -7.52 -17.90
N TYR A 44 15.55 -7.04 -16.64
CA TYR A 44 15.13 -5.67 -16.32
C TYR A 44 16.18 -4.91 -15.48
N ALA A 45 16.88 -5.60 -14.60
CA ALA A 45 18.01 -5.12 -13.83
C ALA A 45 18.90 -6.34 -13.48
N PRO A 46 20.13 -6.18 -12.97
CA PRO A 46 20.98 -7.33 -12.63
C PRO A 46 20.33 -8.32 -11.65
N ASN A 47 19.36 -7.89 -10.86
CA ASN A 47 18.62 -8.69 -9.88
C ASN A 47 17.13 -8.86 -10.23
N ILE A 48 16.70 -8.51 -11.45
CA ILE A 48 15.28 -8.54 -11.85
C ILE A 48 15.12 -9.22 -13.19
N VAL A 49 14.29 -10.26 -13.24
CA VAL A 49 13.89 -10.93 -14.47
C VAL A 49 12.36 -11.03 -14.55
N ARG A 50 11.83 -10.97 -15.78
CA ARG A 50 10.48 -11.36 -16.13
C ARG A 50 10.48 -12.70 -16.82
N VAL A 51 9.57 -13.59 -16.45
CA VAL A 51 9.30 -14.86 -17.12
C VAL A 51 7.90 -14.82 -17.69
N THR A 52 7.77 -15.11 -18.98
CA THR A 52 6.47 -15.16 -19.66
C THR A 52 6.32 -16.45 -20.43
N MET A 53 5.14 -17.07 -20.35
CA MET A 53 4.80 -18.28 -21.07
C MET A 53 3.40 -18.17 -21.67
N SER A 54 3.28 -18.56 -22.94
CA SER A 54 1.98 -18.62 -23.62
C SER A 54 1.99 -19.67 -24.73
N LEU A 55 0.82 -20.21 -25.07
CA LEU A 55 0.60 -20.99 -26.27
C LEU A 55 0.56 -20.11 -27.54
N ASP A 56 0.36 -18.82 -27.38
CA ASP A 56 0.46 -17.81 -28.44
C ASP A 56 1.79 -17.04 -28.33
N LYS A 57 2.62 -17.12 -29.38
CA LYS A 57 3.92 -16.46 -29.44
C LYS A 57 3.82 -14.94 -29.31
N ALA A 58 2.82 -14.30 -29.91
CA ALA A 58 2.64 -12.86 -29.83
C ALA A 58 2.31 -12.41 -28.40
N ARG A 59 1.50 -13.20 -27.68
CA ARG A 59 1.18 -12.98 -26.27
C ARG A 59 2.37 -13.21 -25.34
N ALA A 60 3.21 -14.21 -25.62
CA ALA A 60 4.43 -14.43 -24.88
C ALA A 60 5.42 -13.27 -25.02
N LEU A 61 5.51 -12.65 -26.20
CA LEU A 61 6.38 -11.52 -26.51
C LEU A 61 5.76 -10.15 -26.20
N ALA A 62 4.52 -10.09 -25.73
CA ALA A 62 3.87 -8.83 -25.42
C ALA A 62 4.54 -8.16 -24.20
N ALA A 63 4.55 -6.83 -24.21
CA ALA A 63 5.09 -6.02 -23.10
C ALA A 63 4.46 -6.40 -21.74
N ALA A 64 5.12 -6.04 -20.66
CA ALA A 64 4.58 -6.18 -19.30
C ALA A 64 3.23 -5.46 -19.15
N GLY A 65 2.46 -5.89 -18.16
CA GLY A 65 1.14 -5.33 -17.86
C GLY A 65 1.20 -3.92 -17.27
N TYR A 66 0.04 -3.43 -16.89
CA TYR A 66 -0.10 -2.11 -16.26
C TYR A 66 0.64 -2.06 -14.91
N GLY A 67 1.09 -0.85 -14.54
CA GLY A 67 1.87 -0.64 -13.31
C GLY A 67 3.36 -0.90 -13.46
N ILE A 68 3.83 -1.44 -14.59
CA ILE A 68 5.26 -1.61 -14.87
C ILE A 68 5.79 -0.41 -15.65
N ALA A 69 6.66 0.36 -15.01
CA ALA A 69 7.31 1.55 -15.59
C ALA A 69 8.63 1.21 -16.28
N ALA A 70 9.34 0.19 -15.81
CA ALA A 70 10.62 -0.26 -16.35
C ALA A 70 10.49 -0.89 -17.74
N ARG A 71 11.62 -0.95 -18.44
CA ARG A 71 11.74 -1.63 -19.74
C ARG A 71 12.85 -2.68 -19.67
N PRO A 72 12.75 -3.75 -20.46
CA PRO A 72 13.84 -4.72 -20.57
C PRO A 72 15.16 -4.05 -20.92
N GLN A 73 16.25 -4.49 -20.28
CA GLN A 73 17.62 -4.04 -20.52
C GLN A 73 18.59 -5.21 -20.42
N SER A 74 19.71 -5.13 -21.14
CA SER A 74 20.68 -6.21 -21.23
C SER A 74 21.94 -6.00 -20.39
N ASP A 75 22.09 -4.83 -19.80
CA ASP A 75 23.32 -4.46 -19.11
C ASP A 75 23.61 -5.40 -17.93
N GLY A 76 24.83 -5.97 -17.94
CA GLY A 76 25.26 -6.92 -16.93
C GLY A 76 24.71 -8.34 -17.07
N TRP A 77 24.02 -8.67 -18.18
CA TRP A 77 23.49 -9.99 -18.45
C TRP A 77 24.23 -10.69 -19.60
N THR A 78 24.39 -12.01 -19.48
CA THR A 78 24.93 -12.90 -20.50
C THR A 78 23.98 -14.07 -20.71
N ALA A 79 23.87 -14.52 -21.96
CA ALA A 79 23.08 -15.70 -22.31
C ALA A 79 23.98 -16.79 -22.88
N ALA A 80 23.66 -18.04 -22.57
CA ALA A 80 24.29 -19.22 -23.14
C ALA A 80 23.22 -20.29 -23.42
N SER A 81 23.38 -21.01 -24.54
CA SER A 81 22.50 -22.12 -24.92
C SER A 81 23.35 -23.35 -25.20
N GLY A 82 22.89 -24.51 -24.76
CA GLY A 82 23.60 -25.77 -24.93
C GLY A 82 22.70 -27.00 -24.77
N GLU A 83 23.26 -28.18 -24.88
CA GLU A 83 22.54 -29.46 -24.72
C GLU A 83 21.93 -29.58 -23.30
N SER A 84 22.57 -28.98 -22.30
CA SER A 84 22.10 -28.99 -20.92
C SER A 84 20.99 -27.97 -20.61
N GLY A 85 20.64 -27.11 -21.55
CA GLY A 85 19.62 -26.06 -21.43
C GLY A 85 20.14 -24.68 -21.80
N ASP A 86 19.31 -23.69 -21.51
CA ASP A 86 19.57 -22.28 -21.75
C ASP A 86 19.75 -21.54 -20.41
N VAL A 87 20.73 -20.67 -20.35
CA VAL A 87 21.08 -19.92 -19.15
C VAL A 87 21.10 -18.42 -19.44
N LEU A 88 20.45 -17.65 -18.60
CA LEU A 88 20.58 -16.19 -18.57
C LEU A 88 21.21 -15.82 -17.20
N LYS A 89 22.35 -15.11 -17.21
CA LYS A 89 23.14 -14.86 -16.00
C LYS A 89 23.56 -13.41 -15.87
N SER A 90 23.47 -12.89 -14.65
CA SER A 90 24.00 -11.61 -14.20
C SER A 90 24.97 -11.79 -13.03
N SER A 91 25.45 -10.67 -12.46
CA SER A 91 26.18 -10.65 -11.19
C SER A 91 25.31 -10.98 -9.95
N ARG A 92 23.99 -11.00 -10.09
CA ARG A 92 23.05 -11.15 -8.97
C ARG A 92 22.12 -12.36 -9.10
N MET A 93 21.99 -12.94 -10.29
CA MET A 93 20.99 -13.96 -10.57
C MET A 93 21.42 -14.87 -11.72
N VAL A 94 21.02 -16.13 -11.65
CA VAL A 94 21.13 -17.14 -12.71
C VAL A 94 19.75 -17.72 -12.98
N VAL A 95 19.30 -17.65 -14.23
CA VAL A 95 18.07 -18.30 -14.68
C VAL A 95 18.44 -19.48 -15.56
N ASP A 96 18.13 -20.68 -15.11
CA ASP A 96 18.32 -21.92 -15.86
C ASP A 96 17.00 -22.38 -16.47
N VAL A 97 17.00 -22.65 -17.77
CA VAL A 97 15.84 -23.17 -18.50
C VAL A 97 16.19 -24.50 -19.14
N ALA A 98 15.56 -25.58 -18.69
CA ALA A 98 15.84 -26.92 -19.18
C ALA A 98 15.59 -27.07 -20.70
N PRO A 99 16.35 -27.92 -21.43
CA PRO A 99 16.26 -28.05 -22.88
C PRO A 99 14.97 -28.77 -23.32
N GLN A 100 14.47 -29.67 -22.49
CA GLN A 100 13.28 -30.46 -22.73
C GLN A 100 12.37 -30.45 -21.51
N PRO A 101 11.04 -30.55 -21.68
CA PRO A 101 10.15 -30.73 -20.57
C PRO A 101 10.52 -32.02 -19.82
N LYS A 102 10.82 -31.90 -18.52
CA LYS A 102 10.94 -33.08 -17.68
C LYS A 102 9.55 -33.62 -17.39
N PRO A 103 9.29 -34.92 -17.52
CA PRO A 103 8.04 -35.50 -17.07
C PRO A 103 7.84 -35.17 -15.59
N TYR A 104 6.69 -34.65 -15.24
CA TYR A 104 6.34 -34.44 -13.85
C TYR A 104 6.22 -35.78 -13.13
N THR A 105 7.05 -36.05 -12.15
CA THR A 105 7.10 -37.32 -11.41
C THR A 105 6.24 -37.32 -10.15
N GLY A 106 5.67 -36.14 -9.78
CA GLY A 106 4.77 -36.02 -8.65
C GLY A 106 3.31 -36.36 -9.00
N LYS A 107 2.46 -36.50 -7.98
CA LYS A 107 1.02 -36.58 -8.16
C LYS A 107 0.52 -35.24 -8.69
N LEU A 108 0.08 -35.23 -9.96
CA LEU A 108 -0.59 -34.06 -10.52
C LEU A 108 -1.86 -33.77 -9.69
N PRO A 109 -2.14 -32.51 -9.34
CA PRO A 109 -3.43 -32.14 -8.75
C PRO A 109 -4.56 -32.59 -9.69
N ASP A 110 -5.74 -32.86 -9.16
CA ASP A 110 -6.91 -33.29 -9.97
C ASP A 110 -7.29 -32.33 -11.11
N THR A 111 -6.81 -31.06 -11.02
CA THR A 111 -6.90 -30.04 -12.08
C THR A 111 -6.10 -30.37 -13.35
N ALA A 112 -5.13 -31.29 -13.30
CA ALA A 112 -4.37 -31.71 -14.49
C ALA A 112 -5.22 -32.52 -15.52
N LYS A 113 -6.43 -32.92 -15.19
CA LYS A 113 -7.38 -33.56 -16.10
C LYS A 113 -7.86 -32.68 -17.26
N PHE A 114 -7.54 -31.41 -17.24
CA PHE A 114 -7.99 -30.40 -18.22
C PHE A 114 -6.95 -30.05 -19.30
N PHE A 115 -5.76 -30.65 -19.25
CA PHE A 115 -4.77 -30.44 -20.30
C PHE A 115 -5.10 -31.31 -21.51
N ASN A 116 -5.41 -30.69 -22.62
CA ASN A 116 -5.54 -31.38 -23.94
C ASN A 116 -4.19 -31.94 -24.39
N GLY A 117 -3.72 -33.02 -23.70
CA GLY A 117 -2.61 -33.87 -24.16
C GLY A 117 -1.19 -33.26 -24.07
N SER A 118 -0.98 -32.06 -23.56
CA SER A 118 0.37 -31.53 -23.35
C SER A 118 0.78 -31.69 -21.89
N THR A 119 1.88 -32.38 -21.63
CA THR A 119 2.50 -32.46 -20.31
C THR A 119 2.95 -31.04 -19.89
N PRO A 120 2.57 -30.51 -18.69
CA PRO A 120 3.04 -29.22 -18.23
C PRO A 120 4.57 -29.20 -18.27
N TRP A 121 5.11 -28.17 -18.93
CA TRP A 121 6.56 -28.06 -18.98
C TRP A 121 7.11 -27.68 -17.60
N VAL A 122 8.14 -28.38 -17.16
CA VAL A 122 8.82 -28.19 -15.88
C VAL A 122 10.32 -28.03 -16.15
N GLY A 123 10.97 -27.13 -15.49
CA GLY A 123 12.45 -27.02 -15.58
C GLY A 123 12.94 -25.60 -15.77
N LEU A 124 12.29 -24.61 -15.16
CA LEU A 124 12.84 -23.28 -14.98
C LEU A 124 13.20 -23.10 -13.50
N SER A 125 14.44 -22.74 -13.23
CA SER A 125 14.90 -22.37 -11.88
C SER A 125 15.66 -21.05 -11.89
N ILE A 126 15.48 -20.29 -10.82
CA ILE A 126 16.18 -19.02 -10.58
C ILE A 126 17.02 -19.20 -9.32
N LYS A 127 18.29 -18.84 -9.42
CA LYS A 127 19.30 -19.05 -8.37
C LYS A 127 20.11 -17.80 -8.12
N THR A 128 20.74 -17.73 -6.95
CA THR A 128 21.83 -16.78 -6.73
C THR A 128 23.07 -17.17 -7.55
N PRO A 129 24.03 -16.28 -7.76
CA PRO A 129 25.31 -16.62 -8.43
C PRO A 129 26.09 -17.74 -7.74
N GLU A 130 25.92 -17.90 -6.42
CA GLU A 130 26.52 -18.93 -5.59
C GLU A 130 25.79 -20.30 -5.69
N GLY A 131 24.64 -20.35 -6.37
CA GLY A 131 23.88 -21.56 -6.66
C GLY A 131 22.74 -21.86 -5.68
N ALA A 132 22.44 -20.98 -4.72
CA ALA A 132 21.27 -21.14 -3.87
C ALA A 132 19.98 -20.91 -4.69
N THR A 133 19.02 -21.81 -4.60
CA THR A 133 17.75 -21.70 -5.32
C THR A 133 16.88 -20.64 -4.67
N LEU A 134 16.46 -19.63 -5.44
CA LEU A 134 15.47 -18.65 -5.09
C LEU A 134 14.06 -19.14 -5.45
N LEU A 135 13.86 -19.56 -6.69
CA LEU A 135 12.57 -20.03 -7.20
C LEU A 135 12.79 -21.25 -8.09
N ASP A 136 11.98 -22.30 -7.88
CA ASP A 136 11.97 -23.50 -8.73
C ASP A 136 10.56 -23.76 -9.24
N MET A 137 10.38 -23.62 -10.54
CA MET A 137 9.10 -23.78 -11.20
C MET A 137 8.82 -25.23 -11.48
N GLN A 138 7.72 -25.76 -10.94
CA GLN A 138 7.28 -27.15 -11.11
C GLN A 138 6.30 -27.33 -12.27
N GLY A 139 5.60 -26.27 -12.68
CA GLY A 139 4.67 -26.33 -13.80
C GLY A 139 3.96 -25.01 -14.05
N TRP A 140 3.27 -24.95 -15.18
CA TRP A 140 2.38 -23.87 -15.53
C TRP A 140 1.15 -24.40 -16.28
N GLU A 141 0.08 -23.59 -16.32
CA GLU A 141 -1.17 -24.01 -16.95
C GLU A 141 -1.83 -22.86 -17.71
N MET A 142 -2.42 -23.19 -18.85
CA MET A 142 -3.41 -22.39 -19.58
C MET A 142 -4.55 -23.33 -19.94
N SER A 143 -5.71 -23.12 -19.35
CA SER A 143 -6.89 -23.98 -19.56
C SER A 143 -8.12 -23.17 -19.88
N VAL A 144 -9.08 -23.74 -20.58
CA VAL A 144 -10.38 -23.09 -20.78
C VAL A 144 -11.03 -22.90 -19.42
N PRO A 145 -11.48 -21.67 -19.08
CA PRO A 145 -12.05 -21.41 -17.77
C PRO A 145 -13.31 -22.26 -17.57
N ASN A 146 -13.36 -22.95 -16.45
CA ASN A 146 -14.58 -23.60 -15.98
C ASN A 146 -15.14 -22.83 -14.78
N TYR A 147 -15.11 -21.51 -14.91
CA TYR A 147 -15.48 -20.61 -13.82
C TYR A 147 -16.94 -20.21 -13.92
N LYS A 148 -17.67 -20.47 -12.86
CA LYS A 148 -19.01 -19.93 -12.63
C LYS A 148 -18.93 -19.03 -11.38
N ASP A 149 -19.18 -17.75 -11.55
CA ASP A 149 -19.46 -16.87 -10.45
C ASP A 149 -20.97 -16.91 -10.17
N GLY A 150 -21.34 -17.59 -9.09
CA GLY A 150 -22.75 -17.85 -8.83
C GLY A 150 -23.41 -18.60 -10.01
N ASN A 151 -24.41 -17.96 -10.63
CA ASN A 151 -25.13 -18.49 -11.80
C ASN A 151 -24.57 -17.99 -13.15
N HIS A 152 -23.53 -17.11 -13.14
CA HIS A 152 -22.99 -16.50 -14.34
C HIS A 152 -21.82 -17.29 -14.90
N ASN A 153 -21.82 -17.49 -16.22
CA ASN A 153 -20.70 -18.07 -16.96
C ASN A 153 -19.94 -16.91 -17.63
N ILE A 154 -18.75 -16.57 -17.14
CA ILE A 154 -17.86 -15.51 -17.66
C ILE A 154 -17.72 -15.59 -19.18
N LEU A 155 -17.75 -16.80 -19.75
CA LEU A 155 -17.64 -17.02 -21.20
C LEU A 155 -18.81 -16.43 -22.00
N ASN A 156 -19.97 -16.18 -21.39
CA ASN A 156 -21.16 -15.65 -22.08
C ASN A 156 -21.21 -14.12 -22.11
N GLU A 157 -20.30 -13.45 -21.39
CA GLU A 157 -20.31 -11.99 -21.20
C GLU A 157 -19.27 -11.26 -22.06
N ARG A 158 -18.74 -11.95 -23.10
CA ARG A 158 -17.70 -11.39 -23.99
C ARG A 158 -18.33 -10.76 -25.22
N ARG A 159 -17.69 -9.69 -25.67
CA ARG A 159 -18.02 -9.12 -26.99
C ARG A 159 -17.59 -10.07 -28.10
N PRO A 160 -18.36 -10.16 -29.20
CA PRO A 160 -17.90 -10.85 -30.40
C PRO A 160 -16.56 -10.25 -30.87
N GLY A 161 -15.55 -11.11 -30.98
CA GLY A 161 -14.20 -10.68 -31.42
C GLY A 161 -13.19 -10.46 -30.31
N ASP A 162 -13.59 -10.49 -29.03
CA ASP A 162 -12.65 -10.51 -27.92
C ASP A 162 -11.82 -11.80 -27.93
N ASP A 163 -10.59 -11.69 -27.46
CA ASP A 163 -9.70 -12.84 -27.30
C ASP A 163 -10.30 -13.92 -26.39
N PRO A 164 -10.05 -15.21 -26.65
CA PRO A 164 -10.52 -16.29 -25.78
C PRO A 164 -9.94 -16.13 -24.38
N TYR A 165 -10.78 -16.34 -23.35
CA TYR A 165 -10.33 -16.38 -21.97
C TYR A 165 -9.68 -17.72 -21.65
N PHE A 166 -8.56 -17.66 -20.92
CA PHE A 166 -7.93 -18.81 -20.30
C PHE A 166 -7.78 -18.56 -18.80
N GLN A 167 -7.99 -19.60 -18.01
CA GLN A 167 -7.45 -19.63 -16.67
C GLN A 167 -5.96 -19.90 -16.79
N VAL A 168 -5.13 -19.09 -16.13
CA VAL A 168 -3.68 -19.20 -16.22
C VAL A 168 -3.07 -19.37 -14.85
N GLY A 169 -2.00 -20.16 -14.74
CA GLY A 169 -1.36 -20.37 -13.45
C GLY A 169 0.06 -20.93 -13.55
N ALA A 170 0.79 -20.81 -12.46
CA ALA A 170 2.09 -21.41 -12.26
C ALA A 170 2.20 -22.02 -10.86
N THR A 171 3.01 -23.08 -10.78
CA THR A 171 3.27 -23.80 -9.55
C THR A 171 4.77 -23.81 -9.29
N PHE A 172 5.16 -23.42 -8.10
CA PHE A 172 6.52 -23.34 -7.63
C PHE A 172 6.76 -24.26 -6.44
N ALA A 173 7.96 -24.80 -6.31
CA ALA A 173 8.36 -25.52 -5.12
C ALA A 173 8.29 -24.59 -3.89
N ALA A 174 7.84 -25.11 -2.77
CA ALA A 174 7.76 -24.40 -1.51
C ALA A 174 8.51 -25.15 -0.41
N PRO A 175 9.79 -24.84 -0.18
CA PRO A 175 10.59 -25.39 0.93
C PRO A 175 9.87 -25.27 2.27
N LYS A 176 10.13 -26.19 3.20
CA LYS A 176 9.39 -26.24 4.48
C LYS A 176 9.59 -25.01 5.37
N ASP A 177 10.71 -24.33 5.20
CA ASP A 177 11.16 -23.16 5.93
C ASP A 177 10.99 -21.86 5.15
N GLU A 178 10.17 -21.87 4.10
CA GLU A 178 9.85 -20.66 3.33
C GLU A 178 8.59 -20.01 3.88
N HIS A 179 8.67 -18.72 4.16
CA HIS A 179 7.61 -17.84 4.66
C HIS A 179 7.25 -16.80 3.62
N TYR A 180 5.98 -16.39 3.59
CA TYR A 180 5.43 -15.52 2.55
C TYR A 180 4.67 -14.34 3.16
N TYR A 181 4.99 -13.11 2.75
CA TYR A 181 4.37 -11.87 3.25
C TYR A 181 3.95 -11.00 2.08
N GLY A 182 2.85 -10.28 2.24
CA GLY A 182 2.33 -9.41 1.18
C GLY A 182 1.00 -9.88 0.61
N LEU A 183 0.82 -9.73 -0.70
CA LEU A 183 -0.40 -10.00 -1.47
C LEU A 183 -1.54 -9.00 -1.19
N GLY A 184 -1.22 -7.77 -0.78
CA GLY A 184 -2.17 -6.72 -0.49
C GLY A 184 -2.82 -6.84 0.88
N GLN A 185 -3.97 -6.18 1.04
CA GLN A 185 -4.77 -6.17 2.25
C GLN A 185 -5.72 -7.36 2.27
N ASN A 186 -5.67 -8.13 3.36
CA ASN A 186 -6.59 -9.23 3.59
C ASN A 186 -7.07 -9.19 5.04
N GLN A 187 -8.38 -9.00 5.23
CA GLN A 187 -9.00 -8.75 6.53
C GLN A 187 -9.08 -9.99 7.44
N GLU A 188 -8.70 -11.17 6.97
CA GLU A 188 -8.58 -12.36 7.81
C GLU A 188 -7.43 -12.25 8.84
N GLY A 189 -6.48 -11.32 8.63
CA GLY A 189 -5.41 -11.03 9.57
C GLY A 189 -4.34 -12.11 9.68
N TYR A 190 -4.20 -12.97 8.67
CA TYR A 190 -3.07 -13.93 8.62
C TYR A 190 -1.77 -13.19 8.32
N PHE A 191 -0.76 -13.38 9.16
CA PHE A 191 0.54 -12.76 8.99
C PHE A 191 1.38 -13.51 7.95
N ASP A 192 1.89 -14.70 8.29
CA ASP A 192 2.52 -15.58 7.31
C ASP A 192 1.45 -16.26 6.47
N ARG A 193 1.58 -16.17 5.15
CA ARG A 193 0.66 -16.79 4.19
C ARG A 193 0.89 -18.29 4.02
N ARG A 194 1.96 -18.84 4.57
CA ARG A 194 2.26 -20.28 4.47
C ARG A 194 1.09 -21.15 4.95
N GLY A 195 0.73 -22.17 4.16
CA GLY A 195 -0.40 -23.05 4.47
C GLY A 195 -1.78 -22.41 4.25
N ARG A 196 -1.86 -21.24 3.62
CA ARG A 196 -3.12 -20.52 3.35
C ARG A 196 -3.46 -20.51 1.87
N VAL A 197 -4.74 -20.43 1.59
CA VAL A 197 -5.26 -20.10 0.26
C VAL A 197 -5.84 -18.70 0.35
N VAL A 198 -5.26 -17.77 -0.40
CA VAL A 198 -5.62 -16.34 -0.34
C VAL A 198 -6.11 -15.89 -1.71
N ARG A 199 -7.23 -15.18 -1.73
CA ARG A 199 -7.78 -14.54 -2.91
C ARG A 199 -7.22 -13.12 -3.02
N CYS A 200 -6.50 -12.83 -4.09
CA CYS A 200 -6.08 -11.49 -4.47
C CYS A 200 -7.14 -10.90 -5.41
N ALA A 201 -8.04 -10.14 -4.84
CA ALA A 201 -9.12 -9.44 -5.55
C ALA A 201 -9.50 -8.20 -4.72
N HIS A 202 -9.95 -7.15 -5.39
CA HIS A 202 -10.72 -6.12 -4.70
C HIS A 202 -12.08 -6.71 -4.37
N ASP A 203 -12.44 -6.75 -3.10
CA ASP A 203 -13.68 -7.35 -2.62
C ASP A 203 -14.19 -6.56 -1.41
N TYR A 204 -15.18 -5.72 -1.67
CA TYR A 204 -15.83 -4.91 -0.64
C TYR A 204 -16.58 -5.74 0.41
N ASN A 205 -17.07 -6.92 0.03
CA ASN A 205 -17.87 -7.80 0.90
C ASN A 205 -17.02 -8.81 1.69
N ALA A 206 -15.70 -8.66 1.73
CA ALA A 206 -14.86 -9.55 2.52
C ALA A 206 -15.18 -9.43 4.03
N PRO A 207 -15.16 -10.53 4.79
CA PRO A 207 -15.44 -10.49 6.22
C PRO A 207 -14.47 -9.55 6.98
N GLY A 208 -15.03 -8.58 7.69
CA GLY A 208 -14.26 -7.65 8.53
C GLY A 208 -13.72 -6.41 7.83
N GLY A 209 -14.10 -6.18 6.58
CA GLY A 209 -13.70 -5.04 5.77
C GLY A 209 -13.32 -5.47 4.36
N GLN A 210 -12.79 -4.55 3.56
CA GLN A 210 -12.45 -4.82 2.16
C GLN A 210 -11.09 -5.50 2.00
N SER A 211 -11.02 -6.44 1.05
CA SER A 211 -9.75 -6.98 0.56
C SER A 211 -9.23 -6.18 -0.62
N VAL A 212 -7.94 -5.88 -0.63
CA VAL A 212 -7.24 -5.15 -1.69
C VAL A 212 -6.17 -6.02 -2.30
N CYS A 213 -6.20 -6.19 -3.62
CA CYS A 213 -5.24 -7.00 -4.35
C CYS A 213 -4.02 -6.20 -4.78
N VAL A 214 -2.86 -6.51 -4.22
CA VAL A 214 -1.55 -6.11 -4.75
C VAL A 214 -0.75 -7.39 -4.98
N PRO A 215 -0.61 -7.89 -6.22
CA PRO A 215 -0.08 -9.22 -6.51
C PRO A 215 1.45 -9.30 -6.38
N PHE A 216 1.98 -8.78 -5.27
CA PHE A 216 3.40 -8.81 -4.90
C PHE A 216 3.58 -9.46 -3.53
N VAL A 217 4.53 -10.39 -3.46
CA VAL A 217 4.88 -11.16 -2.26
C VAL A 217 6.38 -11.17 -2.09
N VAL A 218 6.85 -11.01 -0.87
CA VAL A 218 8.25 -11.17 -0.47
C VAL A 218 8.41 -12.43 0.36
N THR A 219 9.61 -13.04 0.29
CA THR A 219 9.91 -14.30 1.00
C THR A 219 11.18 -14.18 1.82
N ASN A 220 11.32 -15.04 2.82
CA ASN A 220 12.57 -15.17 3.58
C ASN A 220 13.68 -15.92 2.80
N LYS A 221 13.45 -16.25 1.52
CA LYS A 221 14.44 -16.87 0.65
C LYS A 221 15.22 -15.87 -0.20
N GLY A 222 15.07 -14.56 0.08
CA GLY A 222 15.81 -13.50 -0.60
C GLY A 222 15.26 -13.17 -1.99
N TYR A 223 13.95 -13.31 -2.18
CA TYR A 223 13.30 -12.84 -3.40
C TYR A 223 11.90 -12.30 -3.14
N GLY A 224 11.45 -11.43 -4.05
CA GLY A 224 10.06 -11.05 -4.23
C GLY A 224 9.54 -11.55 -5.57
N ILE A 225 8.25 -11.92 -5.62
CA ILE A 225 7.54 -12.27 -6.85
C ILE A 225 6.41 -11.27 -7.09
N LEU A 226 6.41 -10.63 -8.27
CA LEU A 226 5.32 -9.80 -8.76
C LEU A 226 4.61 -10.54 -9.89
N TRP A 227 3.36 -10.91 -9.66
CA TRP A 227 2.52 -11.61 -10.62
C TRP A 227 1.91 -10.61 -11.61
N ASP A 228 2.33 -10.67 -12.86
CA ASP A 228 1.95 -9.74 -13.94
C ASP A 228 0.66 -10.18 -14.64
N ASN A 229 -0.42 -10.27 -13.85
CA ASN A 229 -1.77 -10.53 -14.34
C ASN A 229 -2.77 -9.70 -13.54
N PRO A 230 -3.59 -8.86 -14.22
CA PRO A 230 -4.51 -7.93 -13.54
C PRO A 230 -5.83 -8.55 -13.10
N SER A 231 -6.13 -9.79 -13.48
CA SER A 231 -7.38 -10.44 -13.08
C SER A 231 -7.32 -10.95 -11.64
N ARG A 232 -8.48 -11.29 -11.10
CA ARG A 232 -8.56 -11.93 -9.78
C ARG A 232 -7.70 -13.20 -9.77
N THR A 233 -6.88 -13.32 -8.74
CA THR A 233 -5.88 -14.38 -8.62
C THR A 233 -6.01 -15.09 -7.27
N THR A 234 -6.01 -16.41 -7.27
CA THR A 234 -5.94 -17.21 -6.05
C THR A 234 -4.53 -17.75 -5.88
N VAL A 235 -3.97 -17.60 -4.68
CA VAL A 235 -2.67 -18.15 -4.35
C VAL A 235 -2.80 -19.15 -3.22
N ALA A 236 -2.39 -20.40 -3.50
CA ALA A 236 -2.30 -21.46 -2.50
C ALA A 236 -0.84 -21.57 -2.05
N PHE A 237 -0.50 -20.99 -0.88
CA PHE A 237 0.86 -20.90 -0.38
C PHE A 237 1.30 -22.19 0.32
N ALA A 238 2.34 -22.83 -0.20
CA ALA A 238 2.98 -24.02 0.40
C ALA A 238 2.00 -25.15 0.75
N ILE A 239 0.92 -25.29 -0.03
CA ILE A 239 0.00 -26.41 0.10
C ILE A 239 0.62 -27.63 -0.56
N GLY A 240 0.87 -28.70 0.22
CA GLY A 240 1.53 -29.90 -0.31
C GLY A 240 2.96 -29.68 -0.80
N ASN A 241 3.71 -28.75 -0.17
CA ASN A 241 5.06 -28.31 -0.54
C ASN A 241 5.15 -27.57 -1.90
N ALA A 242 4.06 -26.98 -2.36
CA ALA A 242 4.01 -26.15 -3.55
C ALA A 242 3.21 -24.87 -3.31
N THR A 243 3.68 -23.77 -3.90
CA THR A 243 2.93 -22.53 -3.99
C THR A 243 2.36 -22.40 -5.40
N LYS A 244 1.03 -22.29 -5.50
CA LYS A 244 0.32 -22.22 -6.79
C LYS A 244 -0.39 -20.88 -6.91
N TRP A 245 -0.08 -20.17 -8.00
CA TRP A 245 -0.79 -18.98 -8.44
C TRP A 245 -1.76 -19.35 -9.56
N THR A 246 -3.02 -18.91 -9.46
CA THR A 246 -4.05 -19.17 -10.47
C THR A 246 -4.88 -17.93 -10.68
N SER A 247 -4.78 -17.31 -11.86
CA SER A 247 -5.61 -16.19 -12.27
C SER A 247 -6.84 -16.69 -13.02
N ASP A 248 -7.99 -16.08 -12.74
CA ASP A 248 -9.28 -16.46 -13.36
C ASP A 248 -9.24 -16.27 -14.86
N VAL A 249 -8.59 -15.19 -15.33
CA VAL A 249 -8.53 -14.81 -16.75
C VAL A 249 -7.12 -14.36 -17.12
N GLY A 250 -6.64 -14.79 -18.29
CA GLY A 250 -5.39 -14.32 -18.86
C GLY A 250 -5.09 -14.93 -20.22
N GLN A 251 -4.11 -14.35 -20.92
CA GLN A 251 -3.64 -14.80 -22.23
C GLN A 251 -2.23 -15.40 -22.15
N ARG A 252 -1.63 -15.32 -20.97
CA ARG A 252 -0.26 -15.78 -20.67
C ARG A 252 -0.08 -15.93 -19.17
N VAL A 253 0.88 -16.73 -18.78
CA VAL A 253 1.49 -16.69 -17.45
C VAL A 253 2.63 -15.70 -17.52
N SER A 254 2.65 -14.69 -16.65
CA SER A 254 3.73 -13.71 -16.60
C SER A 254 4.01 -13.31 -15.15
N PHE A 255 5.27 -13.25 -14.77
CA PHE A 255 5.70 -12.82 -13.43
C PHE A 255 7.11 -12.29 -13.44
N PHE A 256 7.39 -11.40 -12.49
CA PHE A 256 8.75 -10.90 -12.21
C PHE A 256 9.28 -11.58 -10.95
N VAL A 257 10.60 -11.80 -10.94
CA VAL A 257 11.35 -12.20 -9.75
C VAL A 257 12.41 -11.14 -9.49
N ILE A 258 12.42 -10.65 -8.26
CA ILE A 258 13.35 -9.64 -7.75
C ILE A 258 14.20 -10.31 -6.69
N ALA A 259 15.51 -10.48 -6.91
CA ALA A 259 16.42 -11.01 -5.90
C ALA A 259 17.00 -9.89 -5.04
N GLY A 260 17.11 -10.13 -3.72
CA GLY A 260 17.74 -9.21 -2.78
C GLY A 260 18.42 -9.96 -1.64
N LYS A 261 19.53 -9.44 -1.13
CA LYS A 261 20.17 -9.95 0.09
C LYS A 261 19.45 -9.45 1.35
N THR A 262 18.78 -8.32 1.22
CA THR A 262 17.91 -7.72 2.22
C THR A 262 16.54 -7.46 1.63
N TYR A 263 15.54 -7.26 2.46
CA TYR A 263 14.21 -6.86 2.00
C TYR A 263 14.24 -5.48 1.34
N ASP A 264 15.10 -4.56 1.81
CA ASP A 264 15.25 -3.23 1.22
C ASP A 264 15.73 -3.31 -0.23
N GLU A 265 16.66 -4.19 -0.57
CA GLU A 265 17.07 -4.44 -1.97
C GLU A 265 15.92 -5.02 -2.83
N ILE A 266 15.00 -5.79 -2.23
CA ILE A 266 13.81 -6.28 -2.93
C ILE A 266 12.84 -5.13 -3.20
N TYR A 267 12.62 -4.24 -2.24
CA TYR A 267 11.76 -3.06 -2.43
C TYR A 267 12.35 -2.04 -3.39
N GLU A 268 13.66 -1.83 -3.38
CA GLU A 268 14.36 -1.02 -4.39
C GLU A 268 14.17 -1.61 -5.81
N GLY A 269 14.20 -2.94 -5.93
CA GLY A 269 13.87 -3.64 -7.16
C GLY A 269 12.41 -3.48 -7.57
N PHE A 270 11.46 -3.54 -6.61
CA PHE A 270 10.05 -3.28 -6.87
C PHE A 270 9.83 -1.83 -7.34
N ARG A 271 10.45 -0.85 -6.68
CA ARG A 271 10.46 0.56 -7.08
C ARG A 271 11.05 0.73 -8.49
N THR A 272 12.14 0.05 -8.80
CA THR A 272 12.74 0.06 -10.15
C THR A 272 11.76 -0.42 -11.21
N LEU A 273 10.96 -1.47 -10.92
CA LEU A 273 9.97 -2.00 -11.84
C LEU A 273 8.75 -1.08 -11.99
N THR A 274 8.22 -0.59 -10.88
CA THR A 274 6.87 0.01 -10.83
C THR A 274 6.88 1.53 -10.77
N GLY A 275 8.05 2.13 -10.67
CA GLY A 275 8.26 3.58 -10.56
C GLY A 275 8.54 4.04 -9.13
N ASP A 276 9.07 5.24 -9.02
CA ASP A 276 9.43 5.87 -7.76
C ASP A 276 8.22 6.01 -6.83
N VAL A 277 8.43 5.92 -5.53
CA VAL A 277 7.42 6.27 -4.55
C VAL A 277 7.33 7.79 -4.46
N ALA A 278 6.12 8.36 -4.53
CA ALA A 278 5.96 9.80 -4.39
C ALA A 278 6.37 10.26 -2.97
N MET A 279 7.12 11.36 -2.89
CA MET A 279 7.32 12.06 -1.62
C MET A 279 6.06 12.81 -1.26
N LEU A 280 5.39 12.42 -0.18
CA LEU A 280 4.17 13.07 0.29
C LEU A 280 4.45 14.46 0.90
N PRO A 281 3.45 15.36 0.94
CA PRO A 281 3.57 16.58 1.74
C PRO A 281 3.71 16.21 3.22
N LYS A 282 4.37 17.05 3.99
CA LYS A 282 4.66 16.79 5.41
C LYS A 282 3.38 16.63 6.25
N SER A 283 2.29 17.31 5.86
CA SER A 283 0.97 17.18 6.50
C SER A 283 0.44 15.74 6.49
N ALA A 284 0.70 14.97 5.44
CA ALA A 284 0.27 13.57 5.34
C ALA A 284 0.81 12.66 6.45
N TYR A 285 1.88 13.08 7.12
CA TYR A 285 2.48 12.37 8.27
C TYR A 285 1.98 12.92 9.61
N GLY A 286 1.27 14.06 9.62
CA GLY A 286 0.58 14.62 10.77
C GLY A 286 -0.72 13.90 11.09
N TYR A 287 -1.64 14.59 11.76
CA TYR A 287 -2.94 14.02 12.10
C TYR A 287 -4.02 14.50 11.13
N ILE A 288 -4.80 13.54 10.65
CA ILE A 288 -5.90 13.72 9.70
C ILE A 288 -7.21 13.45 10.42
N GLN A 289 -8.00 14.47 10.67
CA GLN A 289 -9.31 14.38 11.33
C GLN A 289 -10.40 14.19 10.30
N CYS A 290 -11.13 13.11 10.42
CA CYS A 290 -12.25 12.77 9.57
C CYS A 290 -13.40 12.16 10.38
N LYS A 291 -14.62 12.28 9.89
CA LYS A 291 -15.76 11.46 10.26
C LYS A 291 -16.75 11.36 9.11
N GLN A 292 -17.61 10.38 9.12
CA GLN A 292 -18.79 10.33 8.28
C GLN A 292 -19.98 10.85 9.11
N ARG A 293 -20.36 12.11 8.93
CA ARG A 293 -19.74 13.17 8.14
C ARG A 293 -19.95 14.50 8.83
N TYR A 294 -19.17 15.50 8.50
CA TYR A 294 -19.51 16.88 8.83
C TYR A 294 -20.68 17.31 7.93
N SER A 295 -21.79 17.65 8.55
CA SER A 295 -23.05 17.91 7.86
C SER A 295 -23.18 19.33 7.31
N SER A 296 -22.31 20.25 7.76
CA SER A 296 -22.34 21.65 7.37
C SER A 296 -21.00 22.36 7.55
N GLN A 297 -20.85 23.48 6.86
CA GLN A 297 -19.74 24.40 7.03
C GLN A 297 -19.57 24.85 8.49
N ALA A 298 -20.68 25.15 9.17
CA ALA A 298 -20.65 25.60 10.56
C ALA A 298 -20.09 24.54 11.52
N GLU A 299 -20.43 23.27 11.31
CA GLU A 299 -19.93 22.16 12.10
C GLU A 299 -18.42 21.98 11.89
N LEU A 300 -17.95 21.90 10.64
CA LEU A 300 -16.54 21.77 10.32
C LEU A 300 -15.70 22.91 10.92
N MET A 301 -16.18 24.15 10.78
CA MET A 301 -15.52 25.32 11.35
C MET A 301 -15.48 25.29 12.88
N GLY A 302 -16.51 24.75 13.52
CA GLY A 302 -16.56 24.53 14.97
C GLY A 302 -15.47 23.56 15.43
N VAL A 303 -15.30 22.45 14.71
CA VAL A 303 -14.24 21.46 14.97
C VAL A 303 -12.86 22.07 14.78
N ALA A 304 -12.63 22.78 13.68
CA ALA A 304 -11.36 23.44 13.42
C ALA A 304 -10.96 24.41 14.56
N LYS A 305 -11.89 25.27 14.98
CA LYS A 305 -11.70 26.18 16.12
C LYS A 305 -11.43 25.41 17.42
N GLY A 306 -12.17 24.34 17.65
CA GLY A 306 -12.00 23.49 18.84
C GLY A 306 -10.60 22.90 19.00
N TYR A 307 -9.95 22.46 17.92
CA TYR A 307 -8.55 22.00 17.96
C TYR A 307 -7.58 23.15 18.29
N ARG A 308 -7.71 24.31 17.63
CA ARG A 308 -6.82 25.46 17.87
C ARG A 308 -7.01 26.07 19.26
N GLU A 309 -8.25 26.16 19.76
CA GLU A 309 -8.54 26.63 21.13
C GLU A 309 -7.92 25.74 22.22
N ARG A 310 -7.72 24.46 21.92
CA ARG A 310 -7.07 23.48 22.81
C ARG A 310 -5.56 23.36 22.56
N HIS A 311 -5.02 24.11 21.62
CA HIS A 311 -3.61 24.00 21.20
C HIS A 311 -3.21 22.56 20.85
N LEU A 312 -4.08 21.84 20.12
CA LEU A 312 -3.85 20.48 19.70
C LEU A 312 -3.28 20.44 18.27
N PRO A 313 -2.23 19.62 18.06
CA PRO A 313 -1.62 19.51 16.75
C PRO A 313 -2.51 18.73 15.78
N ILE A 314 -2.70 19.29 14.60
CA ILE A 314 -3.48 18.70 13.50
C ILE A 314 -3.16 19.44 12.20
N ASP A 315 -3.13 18.70 11.10
CA ASP A 315 -2.86 19.23 9.77
C ASP A 315 -4.07 19.23 8.84
N ASP A 316 -4.77 18.10 8.73
CA ASP A 316 -5.77 17.89 7.70
C ASP A 316 -7.16 17.72 8.27
N LEU A 317 -8.14 18.41 7.69
CA LEU A 317 -9.57 18.19 7.90
C LEU A 317 -10.17 17.58 6.64
N VAL A 318 -10.98 16.52 6.80
CA VAL A 318 -11.57 15.81 5.67
C VAL A 318 -13.07 16.06 5.60
N ILE A 319 -13.54 16.50 4.45
CA ILE A 319 -14.95 16.59 4.12
C ILE A 319 -15.36 15.35 3.34
N ASP A 320 -16.14 14.51 3.97
CA ASP A 320 -16.63 13.27 3.40
C ASP A 320 -17.80 13.50 2.42
N TRP A 321 -18.24 12.45 1.75
CA TRP A 321 -19.29 12.46 0.72
C TRP A 321 -20.62 13.12 1.17
N PHE A 322 -21.58 13.28 0.26
CA PHE A 322 -22.84 14.04 0.45
C PHE A 322 -22.67 15.56 0.68
N THR A 323 -21.58 16.14 0.19
CA THR A 323 -21.44 17.60 0.10
C THR A 323 -22.25 18.20 -1.03
N TYR A 324 -22.60 17.39 -2.02
CA TYR A 324 -23.24 17.74 -3.29
C TYR A 324 -24.76 17.70 -3.19
N THR A 325 -25.44 18.36 -4.13
CA THR A 325 -26.90 18.33 -4.27
C THR A 325 -27.41 17.00 -4.83
N LYS A 326 -26.59 16.32 -5.65
CA LYS A 326 -26.85 15.00 -6.21
C LYS A 326 -25.53 14.31 -6.56
N MET A 327 -25.45 12.98 -6.41
CA MET A 327 -24.27 12.19 -6.76
C MET A 327 -23.89 12.42 -8.24
N GLY A 328 -22.60 12.74 -8.49
CA GLY A 328 -22.09 13.10 -9.81
C GLY A 328 -22.38 14.54 -10.27
N GLN A 329 -23.01 15.36 -9.44
CA GLN A 329 -23.23 16.77 -9.72
C GLN A 329 -21.94 17.60 -9.56
N MET A 330 -21.01 17.15 -8.72
CA MET A 330 -19.71 17.80 -8.46
C MET A 330 -19.86 19.24 -7.98
N ASP A 331 -20.89 19.51 -7.17
CA ASP A 331 -21.16 20.80 -6.52
C ASP A 331 -21.04 20.68 -4.99
N MET A 332 -21.20 21.77 -4.29
CA MET A 332 -21.42 21.78 -2.84
C MET A 332 -22.79 22.38 -2.58
N ASP A 333 -23.63 21.68 -1.81
CA ASP A 333 -24.99 22.09 -1.46
C ASP A 333 -24.95 23.47 -0.75
N PRO A 334 -25.44 24.55 -1.36
CA PRO A 334 -25.34 25.89 -0.77
C PRO A 334 -26.16 26.06 0.52
N ALA A 335 -27.10 25.15 0.80
CA ALA A 335 -27.84 25.16 2.06
C ALA A 335 -26.97 24.71 3.24
N LYS A 336 -25.99 23.85 2.98
CA LYS A 336 -25.07 23.29 4.00
C LYS A 336 -23.69 23.96 3.95
N TRP A 337 -23.26 24.34 2.77
CA TRP A 337 -21.94 24.93 2.47
C TRP A 337 -22.10 26.28 1.77
N PRO A 338 -22.58 27.33 2.50
CA PRO A 338 -23.00 28.59 1.88
C PRO A 338 -21.82 29.42 1.32
N ASP A 339 -20.62 29.29 1.87
CA ASP A 339 -19.42 29.97 1.41
C ASP A 339 -18.17 29.08 1.50
N PRO A 340 -18.01 28.08 0.63
CA PRO A 340 -16.87 27.17 0.71
C PRO A 340 -15.52 27.88 0.45
N VAL A 341 -15.47 28.92 -0.37
CA VAL A 341 -14.24 29.66 -0.63
C VAL A 341 -13.79 30.45 0.61
N GLY A 342 -14.72 31.14 1.27
CA GLY A 342 -14.43 31.84 2.54
C GLY A 342 -14.03 30.88 3.65
N MET A 343 -14.71 29.74 3.76
CA MET A 343 -14.38 28.67 4.69
C MET A 343 -12.94 28.17 4.51
N LEU A 344 -12.57 27.79 3.27
CA LEU A 344 -11.22 27.29 2.97
C LEU A 344 -10.16 28.33 3.30
N LYS A 345 -10.41 29.59 2.94
CA LYS A 345 -9.49 30.68 3.29
C LYS A 345 -9.31 30.86 4.82
N GLU A 346 -10.39 30.71 5.62
CA GLU A 346 -10.30 30.78 7.08
C GLU A 346 -9.54 29.57 7.64
N LEU A 347 -9.77 28.36 7.10
CA LEU A 347 -9.07 27.12 7.49
C LEU A 347 -7.57 27.21 7.17
N HIS A 348 -7.19 27.67 5.97
CA HIS A 348 -5.79 27.91 5.63
C HIS A 348 -5.12 28.94 6.54
N ALA A 349 -5.84 30.02 6.92
CA ALA A 349 -5.32 30.98 7.88
C ALA A 349 -5.09 30.40 9.29
N MET A 350 -5.73 29.30 9.60
CA MET A 350 -5.51 28.50 10.82
C MET A 350 -4.53 27.32 10.61
N ASN A 351 -3.76 27.30 9.51
CA ASN A 351 -2.81 26.24 9.15
C ASN A 351 -3.46 24.84 8.99
N TYR A 352 -4.66 24.77 8.41
CA TYR A 352 -5.24 23.50 7.97
C TYR A 352 -5.06 23.31 6.48
N HIS A 353 -4.86 22.06 6.06
CA HIS A 353 -5.18 21.58 4.71
C HIS A 353 -6.58 20.96 4.72
N VAL A 354 -7.26 20.99 3.60
CA VAL A 354 -8.62 20.44 3.49
C VAL A 354 -8.71 19.44 2.35
N MET A 355 -9.03 18.21 2.72
CA MET A 355 -9.30 17.13 1.80
C MET A 355 -10.81 17.00 1.57
N ILE A 356 -11.21 16.69 0.33
CA ILE A 356 -12.61 16.41 -0.02
C ILE A 356 -12.76 15.05 -0.68
N SER A 357 -13.81 14.32 -0.27
CA SER A 357 -14.17 13.04 -0.89
C SER A 357 -14.81 13.27 -2.26
N VAL A 358 -14.30 12.57 -3.26
CA VAL A 358 -14.76 12.63 -4.65
C VAL A 358 -14.93 11.21 -5.17
N TRP A 359 -16.18 10.85 -5.52
CA TRP A 359 -16.52 9.53 -6.01
C TRP A 359 -16.48 9.48 -7.55
N PRO A 360 -16.14 8.35 -8.16
CA PRO A 360 -16.15 8.18 -9.61
C PRO A 360 -17.56 8.09 -10.19
N ARG A 361 -18.58 8.02 -9.33
CA ARG A 361 -19.95 7.70 -9.68
C ARG A 361 -20.75 8.89 -10.20
N PHE A 362 -21.49 8.67 -11.28
CA PHE A 362 -22.42 9.63 -11.88
C PHE A 362 -23.80 8.99 -12.03
N THR A 363 -24.80 9.59 -11.36
CA THR A 363 -26.18 9.10 -11.40
C THR A 363 -26.97 9.70 -12.55
N GLU A 364 -27.96 8.96 -13.03
CA GLU A 364 -28.89 9.48 -14.05
C GLU A 364 -29.56 10.79 -13.60
N GLY A 365 -29.61 11.75 -14.50
CA GLY A 365 -30.15 13.09 -14.21
C GLY A 365 -29.17 14.01 -13.46
N SER A 366 -27.92 13.59 -13.16
CA SER A 366 -26.86 14.51 -12.77
C SER A 366 -26.38 15.34 -13.98
N ARG A 367 -25.82 16.52 -13.70
CA ARG A 367 -25.40 17.51 -14.71
C ARG A 367 -24.53 16.92 -15.82
N TYR A 368 -23.62 16.02 -15.47
CA TYR A 368 -22.58 15.52 -16.37
C TYR A 368 -22.91 14.18 -17.02
N TYR A 369 -23.90 13.43 -16.50
CA TYR A 369 -24.25 12.09 -16.98
C TYR A 369 -24.55 12.04 -18.49
N PRO A 370 -25.33 12.98 -19.08
CA PRO A 370 -25.57 12.96 -20.52
C PRO A 370 -24.31 13.12 -21.38
N LEU A 371 -23.31 13.87 -20.91
CA LEU A 371 -22.04 14.04 -21.60
C LEU A 371 -21.20 12.76 -21.54
N LEU A 372 -21.14 12.14 -20.37
CA LEU A 372 -20.41 10.88 -20.17
C LEU A 372 -20.99 9.76 -21.04
N LEU A 373 -22.33 9.63 -21.02
CA LEU A 373 -23.05 8.67 -21.85
C LEU A 373 -22.77 8.88 -23.34
N LYS A 374 -22.86 10.14 -23.83
CA LYS A 374 -22.61 10.49 -25.23
C LYS A 374 -21.19 10.13 -25.69
N ASN A 375 -20.21 10.26 -24.81
CA ASN A 375 -18.80 10.01 -25.14
C ASN A 375 -18.37 8.56 -24.87
N GLY A 376 -19.21 7.70 -24.28
CA GLY A 376 -18.86 6.36 -23.88
C GLY A 376 -17.76 6.36 -22.80
N TRP A 377 -17.86 7.27 -21.83
CA TRP A 377 -16.88 7.46 -20.74
C TRP A 377 -17.31 6.84 -19.42
N LEU A 378 -18.42 6.14 -19.41
CA LEU A 378 -18.89 5.36 -18.26
C LEU A 378 -18.45 3.90 -18.41
N GLU A 379 -18.23 3.24 -17.29
CA GLU A 379 -18.15 1.79 -17.25
C GLU A 379 -19.43 1.21 -17.88
N HIS A 380 -19.30 0.15 -18.67
CA HIS A 380 -20.41 -0.33 -19.50
C HIS A 380 -20.43 -1.86 -19.61
N LEU A 381 -21.54 -2.40 -20.06
CA LEU A 381 -21.74 -3.82 -20.37
C LEU A 381 -21.17 -4.15 -21.77
N ALA A 382 -21.12 -5.45 -22.10
CA ALA A 382 -20.62 -5.93 -23.39
C ALA A 382 -21.33 -5.32 -24.61
N ASP A 383 -22.61 -4.96 -24.48
CA ASP A 383 -23.41 -4.31 -25.54
C ASP A 383 -23.21 -2.79 -25.62
N GLY A 384 -22.40 -2.21 -24.71
CA GLY A 384 -22.11 -0.78 -24.65
C GLY A 384 -23.10 0.04 -23.81
N THR A 385 -24.09 -0.59 -23.18
CA THR A 385 -24.96 0.12 -22.22
C THR A 385 -24.19 0.38 -20.93
N PRO A 386 -24.38 1.55 -20.27
CA PRO A 386 -23.74 1.80 -18.99
C PRO A 386 -24.09 0.71 -17.97
N THR A 387 -23.11 0.35 -17.16
CA THR A 387 -23.39 -0.45 -15.97
C THR A 387 -24.31 0.37 -15.07
N ASN A 388 -25.41 -0.23 -14.61
CA ASN A 388 -26.41 0.49 -13.85
C ASN A 388 -26.47 -0.08 -12.45
N GLY A 389 -25.38 0.10 -11.71
CA GLY A 389 -25.30 -0.33 -10.32
C GLY A 389 -26.21 0.50 -9.42
N GLU A 390 -26.95 -0.17 -8.55
CA GLU A 390 -27.53 0.47 -7.39
C GLU A 390 -26.61 0.23 -6.20
N PRO A 391 -26.10 1.23 -5.61
CA PRO A 391 -26.59 1.63 -4.30
C PRO A 391 -26.59 3.16 -4.12
N TYR A 392 -27.14 3.60 -3.05
CA TYR A 392 -27.05 4.92 -2.41
C TYR A 392 -28.07 5.96 -2.79
N ASP A 393 -28.59 6.21 -3.89
CA ASP A 393 -29.80 6.99 -4.06
C ASP A 393 -30.38 6.99 -5.47
N HIS A 394 -29.62 6.56 -6.46
CA HIS A 394 -30.15 6.43 -7.83
C HIS A 394 -29.24 5.60 -8.73
N ALA A 395 -29.83 4.96 -9.72
CA ALA A 395 -29.14 4.29 -10.79
C ALA A 395 -28.04 5.17 -11.44
N GLY A 396 -26.83 4.63 -11.56
CA GLY A 396 -25.69 5.35 -12.11
C GLY A 396 -24.55 4.42 -12.48
N SER A 397 -23.52 4.98 -13.07
CA SER A 397 -22.29 4.26 -13.45
C SER A 397 -21.07 5.06 -13.06
N ASP A 398 -19.96 4.34 -12.85
CA ASP A 398 -18.69 4.97 -12.58
C ASP A 398 -18.03 5.46 -13.87
N ILE A 399 -17.28 6.54 -13.76
CA ILE A 399 -16.49 7.02 -14.90
C ILE A 399 -15.32 6.07 -15.17
N ASP A 400 -15.15 5.70 -16.43
CA ASP A 400 -14.03 4.88 -16.86
C ASP A 400 -12.72 5.69 -17.00
N THR A 401 -11.99 5.84 -15.91
CA THR A 401 -10.70 6.54 -15.91
C THR A 401 -9.56 5.76 -16.57
N THR A 402 -9.81 4.51 -16.99
CA THR A 402 -8.87 3.79 -17.87
C THR A 402 -8.86 4.39 -19.28
N ASN A 403 -9.90 5.16 -19.64
CA ASN A 403 -9.96 5.99 -20.84
C ASN A 403 -9.23 7.33 -20.58
N PRO A 404 -8.13 7.64 -21.29
CA PRO A 404 -7.34 8.83 -21.02
C PRO A 404 -8.09 10.15 -21.29
N ASP A 405 -9.08 10.16 -22.17
CA ASP A 405 -9.90 11.35 -22.42
C ASP A 405 -10.92 11.56 -21.29
N ALA A 406 -11.52 10.48 -20.80
CA ALA A 406 -12.38 10.51 -19.63
C ALA A 406 -11.62 10.94 -18.36
N ALA A 407 -10.45 10.36 -18.10
CA ALA A 407 -9.58 10.72 -16.98
C ALA A 407 -9.18 12.21 -17.00
N LYS A 408 -8.79 12.71 -18.17
CA LYS A 408 -8.45 14.13 -18.37
C LYS A 408 -9.65 15.04 -18.12
N TRP A 409 -10.81 14.68 -18.62
CA TRP A 409 -12.03 15.44 -18.42
C TRP A 409 -12.45 15.43 -16.95
N TYR A 410 -12.38 14.26 -16.30
CA TYR A 410 -12.73 14.11 -14.89
C TYR A 410 -11.89 15.01 -14.00
N TRP A 411 -10.56 14.99 -14.17
CA TRP A 411 -9.71 15.95 -13.47
C TRP A 411 -10.10 17.41 -13.78
N GLY A 412 -10.47 17.72 -15.00
CA GLY A 412 -10.91 19.07 -15.38
C GLY A 412 -12.08 19.57 -14.55
N ILE A 413 -13.10 18.72 -14.31
CA ILE A 413 -14.25 19.09 -13.46
C ILE A 413 -13.91 19.08 -11.97
N VAL A 414 -13.02 18.20 -11.51
CA VAL A 414 -12.49 18.22 -10.14
C VAL A 414 -11.75 19.54 -9.90
N LYS A 415 -10.91 19.94 -10.84
CA LYS A 415 -10.19 21.22 -10.76
C LYS A 415 -11.15 22.40 -10.67
N GLU A 416 -12.10 22.52 -11.61
CA GLU A 416 -13.08 23.62 -11.66
C GLU A 416 -13.93 23.72 -10.38
N ASN A 417 -14.33 22.58 -9.85
CA ASN A 417 -15.29 22.54 -8.74
C ASN A 417 -14.66 22.52 -7.35
N TYR A 418 -13.39 22.09 -7.23
CA TYR A 418 -12.73 21.93 -5.92
C TYR A 418 -11.37 22.61 -5.84
N VAL A 419 -10.42 22.34 -6.75
CA VAL A 419 -9.08 22.99 -6.70
C VAL A 419 -9.19 24.51 -6.79
N ASP A 420 -9.98 25.02 -7.76
CA ASP A 420 -10.16 26.45 -7.97
C ASP A 420 -10.91 27.15 -6.81
N LYS A 421 -11.49 26.40 -5.87
CA LYS A 421 -12.07 26.90 -4.63
C LYS A 421 -11.06 26.91 -3.47
N GLY A 422 -9.98 26.12 -3.56
CA GLY A 422 -8.90 26.05 -2.56
C GLY A 422 -8.79 24.72 -1.80
N PHE A 423 -9.35 23.62 -2.29
CA PHE A 423 -9.10 22.30 -1.70
C PHE A 423 -7.68 21.84 -2.02
N ASP A 424 -7.01 21.21 -1.03
CA ASP A 424 -5.58 20.85 -1.06
C ASP A 424 -5.34 19.40 -1.43
N ALA A 425 -6.26 18.50 -1.05
CA ALA A 425 -6.12 17.06 -1.19
C ALA A 425 -7.46 16.41 -1.58
N PHE A 426 -7.38 15.18 -2.08
CA PHE A 426 -8.56 14.47 -2.58
C PHE A 426 -8.64 13.07 -2.00
N TRP A 427 -9.84 12.72 -1.51
CA TRP A 427 -10.18 11.35 -1.19
C TRP A 427 -10.90 10.73 -2.38
N ALA A 428 -10.15 9.97 -3.17
CA ALA A 428 -10.66 9.16 -4.27
C ALA A 428 -11.26 7.86 -3.69
N ASP A 429 -12.48 7.97 -3.18
CA ASP A 429 -13.24 6.86 -2.62
C ASP A 429 -13.90 6.03 -3.74
N GLU A 430 -14.35 4.82 -3.46
CA GLU A 430 -14.98 3.89 -4.40
C GLU A 430 -14.09 3.60 -5.63
N THR A 431 -12.78 3.37 -5.38
CA THR A 431 -11.81 3.06 -6.45
C THR A 431 -11.82 1.59 -6.87
N GLU A 432 -12.64 0.75 -6.27
CA GLU A 432 -12.88 -0.65 -6.65
C GLU A 432 -13.91 -0.86 -7.73
N PRO A 433 -14.36 0.07 -8.51
CA PRO A 433 -15.69 0.29 -9.05
C PRO A 433 -16.80 -0.62 -8.49
N ASP A 434 -17.90 -0.04 -8.12
CA ASP A 434 -18.99 -0.64 -7.31
C ASP A 434 -19.60 -1.95 -7.85
N LEU A 435 -19.20 -2.36 -9.02
CA LEU A 435 -19.85 -3.45 -9.74
C LEU A 435 -19.02 -4.72 -9.76
N SER A 436 -19.72 -5.82 -9.90
CA SER A 436 -19.07 -7.09 -10.16
C SER A 436 -18.19 -6.95 -11.41
N PRO A 437 -16.91 -7.40 -11.36
CA PRO A 437 -16.06 -7.40 -12.55
C PRO A 437 -16.64 -8.24 -13.69
N ASN A 438 -17.65 -9.08 -13.39
CA ASN A 438 -18.27 -9.94 -14.39
C ASN A 438 -19.28 -9.12 -15.22
N GLY A 439 -19.11 -9.13 -16.53
CA GLY A 439 -19.97 -8.42 -17.48
C GLY A 439 -19.64 -6.95 -17.69
N SER A 440 -18.81 -6.33 -16.83
CA SER A 440 -18.37 -4.96 -17.03
C SER A 440 -17.22 -4.86 -18.04
N TYR A 441 -17.12 -3.71 -18.67
CA TYR A 441 -16.07 -3.34 -19.61
C TYR A 441 -15.55 -1.94 -19.31
N PHE A 442 -14.23 -1.84 -19.44
CA PHE A 442 -13.47 -0.61 -19.43
C PHE A 442 -12.89 -0.32 -20.83
N HIS A 443 -12.35 0.86 -21.03
CA HIS A 443 -11.60 1.20 -22.24
C HIS A 443 -10.41 0.25 -22.49
N VAL A 444 -9.75 -0.20 -21.44
CA VAL A 444 -8.62 -1.15 -21.52
C VAL A 444 -9.05 -2.58 -21.80
N GLY A 445 -10.32 -2.94 -21.61
CA GLY A 445 -10.85 -4.28 -21.86
C GLY A 445 -11.89 -4.74 -20.84
N PRO A 446 -12.21 -6.05 -20.84
CA PRO A 446 -13.23 -6.61 -19.96
C PRO A 446 -12.86 -6.51 -18.48
N GLY A 447 -13.83 -6.25 -17.64
CA GLY A 447 -13.67 -6.12 -16.19
C GLY A 447 -13.09 -7.39 -15.56
N THR A 448 -13.49 -8.57 -16.03
CA THR A 448 -12.94 -9.86 -15.58
C THR A 448 -11.41 -9.96 -15.70
N GLU A 449 -10.81 -9.21 -16.64
CA GLU A 449 -9.37 -9.16 -16.85
C GLU A 449 -8.73 -7.93 -16.16
N TYR A 450 -9.40 -6.76 -16.18
CA TYR A 450 -8.75 -5.48 -15.83
C TYR A 450 -9.29 -4.78 -14.58
N PHE A 451 -10.27 -5.32 -13.90
CA PHE A 451 -10.93 -4.70 -12.74
C PHE A 451 -9.93 -4.25 -11.65
N ASN A 452 -9.00 -5.11 -11.26
CA ASN A 452 -8.02 -4.78 -10.23
C ASN A 452 -7.05 -3.63 -10.62
N THR A 453 -7.03 -3.20 -11.88
CA THR A 453 -6.15 -2.10 -12.33
C THR A 453 -6.81 -0.72 -12.25
N TYR A 454 -8.12 -0.65 -12.05
CA TYR A 454 -8.85 0.62 -12.03
C TYR A 454 -8.27 1.63 -11.03
N PRO A 455 -7.91 1.26 -9.79
CA PRO A 455 -7.32 2.18 -8.80
C PRO A 455 -6.04 2.85 -9.30
N LEU A 456 -5.21 2.14 -10.08
CA LEU A 456 -4.00 2.71 -10.67
C LEU A 456 -4.32 3.85 -11.64
N PHE A 457 -5.31 3.67 -12.52
CA PHE A 457 -5.72 4.68 -13.49
C PHE A 457 -6.44 5.85 -12.80
N HIS A 458 -7.29 5.53 -11.84
CA HIS A 458 -8.07 6.54 -11.13
C HIS A 458 -7.18 7.48 -10.31
N THR A 459 -6.28 6.92 -9.48
CA THR A 459 -5.31 7.72 -8.72
C THR A 459 -4.35 8.49 -9.64
N ALA A 460 -3.96 7.92 -10.80
CA ALA A 460 -3.14 8.61 -11.79
C ALA A 460 -3.84 9.84 -12.39
N ALA A 461 -5.16 9.79 -12.60
CA ALA A 461 -5.92 10.94 -13.07
C ALA A 461 -5.80 12.15 -12.14
N PHE A 462 -5.89 11.91 -10.81
CA PHE A 462 -5.67 12.93 -9.79
C PHE A 462 -4.21 13.38 -9.73
N TYR A 463 -3.28 12.43 -9.62
CA TYR A 463 -1.85 12.73 -9.43
C TYR A 463 -1.29 13.62 -10.54
N TYR A 464 -1.46 13.22 -11.80
CA TYR A 464 -0.95 14.01 -12.91
C TYR A 464 -1.70 15.33 -13.08
N GLY A 465 -2.97 15.36 -12.70
CA GLY A 465 -3.75 16.59 -12.64
C GLY A 465 -3.22 17.55 -11.58
N MET A 466 -3.04 17.10 -10.34
CA MET A 466 -2.49 17.89 -9.24
C MET A 466 -1.08 18.41 -9.57
N ARG A 467 -0.20 17.54 -10.05
CA ARG A 467 1.16 17.94 -10.44
C ARG A 467 1.20 19.03 -11.53
N ARG A 468 0.21 19.07 -12.40
CA ARG A 468 0.13 20.08 -13.46
C ARG A 468 -0.45 21.40 -12.97
N ASP A 469 -1.49 21.34 -12.14
CA ASP A 469 -2.37 22.48 -11.85
C ASP A 469 -2.19 23.03 -10.42
N MET A 470 -1.56 22.28 -9.51
CA MET A 470 -1.25 22.68 -8.14
C MET A 470 0.26 22.83 -7.94
N LYS A 471 0.66 23.56 -6.91
CA LYS A 471 2.09 23.75 -6.55
C LYS A 471 2.54 22.75 -5.50
N GLU A 472 1.63 22.34 -4.65
CA GLU A 472 1.83 21.42 -3.56
C GLU A 472 1.94 19.98 -4.06
N ARG A 473 2.62 19.12 -3.29
CA ARG A 473 2.69 17.69 -3.53
C ARG A 473 1.31 17.08 -3.47
N ALA A 474 1.05 16.14 -4.35
CA ALA A 474 -0.20 15.40 -4.36
C ALA A 474 -0.36 14.60 -3.05
N LEU A 475 -1.55 14.70 -2.46
CA LEU A 475 -2.04 13.84 -1.40
C LEU A 475 -3.40 13.30 -1.83
N ILE A 476 -3.46 11.99 -2.04
CA ILE A 476 -4.65 11.28 -2.49
C ILE A 476 -4.92 10.15 -1.50
N LEU A 477 -6.08 10.14 -0.86
CA LEU A 477 -6.54 9.00 -0.08
C LEU A 477 -7.32 8.08 -1.03
N ALA A 478 -6.91 6.83 -1.16
CA ALA A 478 -7.55 5.86 -2.05
C ALA A 478 -7.82 4.55 -1.32
N ARG A 479 -8.97 3.92 -1.60
CA ARG A 479 -9.38 2.67 -0.95
C ARG A 479 -8.55 1.50 -1.45
N ASP A 480 -8.35 1.42 -2.75
CA ASP A 480 -7.67 0.32 -3.41
C ASP A 480 -6.33 0.70 -4.02
N ALA A 481 -5.49 -0.31 -4.19
CA ALA A 481 -4.16 -0.18 -4.76
C ALA A 481 -3.90 -1.24 -5.84
N TYR A 482 -3.01 -0.91 -6.77
CA TYR A 482 -2.41 -1.83 -7.71
C TYR A 482 -0.92 -1.47 -7.89
N PRO A 483 -0.01 -2.40 -8.25
CA PRO A 483 1.40 -2.05 -8.48
C PRO A 483 1.55 -0.82 -9.38
N GLY A 484 2.34 0.16 -8.95
CA GLY A 484 2.47 1.46 -9.59
C GLY A 484 1.67 2.58 -8.91
N ALA A 485 0.64 2.27 -8.11
CA ALA A 485 -0.16 3.30 -7.43
C ALA A 485 0.63 4.08 -6.37
N GLN A 486 1.70 3.50 -5.79
CA GLN A 486 2.62 4.19 -4.87
C GLN A 486 3.31 5.41 -5.52
N HIS A 487 3.39 5.44 -6.87
CA HIS A 487 3.91 6.57 -7.63
C HIS A 487 2.95 7.77 -7.65
N ASN A 488 1.67 7.52 -7.44
CA ASN A 488 0.60 8.50 -7.62
C ASN A 488 0.34 9.38 -6.38
N GLY A 489 1.24 9.40 -5.39
CA GLY A 489 1.03 10.19 -4.17
C GLY A 489 -0.16 9.71 -3.33
N ALA A 490 -0.48 8.43 -3.43
CA ALA A 490 -1.62 7.83 -2.75
C ALA A 490 -1.23 7.30 -1.37
N ILE A 491 -2.10 7.55 -0.39
CA ILE A 491 -2.17 6.87 0.90
C ILE A 491 -3.41 5.98 0.90
N PHE A 492 -3.36 4.87 1.63
CA PHE A 492 -4.41 3.85 1.62
C PHE A 492 -4.94 3.61 3.03
N TRP A 493 -6.15 3.04 3.12
CA TRP A 493 -6.70 2.69 4.43
C TRP A 493 -7.40 1.32 4.40
N SER A 494 -7.70 0.82 5.59
CA SER A 494 -8.25 -0.53 5.80
C SER A 494 -9.71 -0.71 5.36
N SER A 495 -10.34 0.29 4.71
CA SER A 495 -11.74 0.29 4.34
C SER A 495 -12.71 0.26 5.54
N ASP A 496 -13.97 -0.06 5.30
CA ASP A 496 -15.13 0.05 6.21
C ASP A 496 -15.15 -1.06 7.26
N ILE A 497 -14.19 -1.03 8.15
CA ILE A 497 -13.97 -2.04 9.18
C ILE A 497 -14.88 -1.85 10.40
N SER A 498 -15.18 -2.96 11.09
CA SER A 498 -16.04 -2.95 12.28
C SER A 498 -15.28 -2.46 13.53
N PRO A 499 -15.95 -1.72 14.44
CA PRO A 499 -15.40 -1.19 15.67
C PRO A 499 -15.31 -2.26 16.77
N THR A 500 -14.45 -3.28 16.60
CA THR A 500 -14.33 -4.39 17.54
C THR A 500 -12.86 -4.71 17.87
N TRP A 501 -12.62 -5.30 19.05
CA TRP A 501 -11.30 -5.77 19.47
C TRP A 501 -10.71 -6.80 18.51
N ASP A 502 -11.53 -7.73 18.01
CA ASP A 502 -11.10 -8.73 17.05
C ASP A 502 -10.64 -8.11 15.72
N VAL A 503 -11.32 -7.06 15.25
CA VAL A 503 -10.89 -6.32 14.07
C VAL A 503 -9.62 -5.54 14.36
N LEU A 504 -9.50 -4.82 15.48
CA LEU A 504 -8.25 -4.14 15.85
C LEU A 504 -7.07 -5.11 15.83
N LYS A 505 -7.23 -6.29 16.42
CA LYS A 505 -6.19 -7.33 16.46
C LYS A 505 -5.76 -7.78 15.07
N ARG A 506 -6.70 -7.93 14.14
CA ARG A 506 -6.41 -8.30 12.75
C ARG A 506 -5.76 -7.18 11.94
N GLN A 507 -6.02 -5.92 12.29
CA GLN A 507 -5.45 -4.79 11.55
C GLN A 507 -3.92 -4.71 11.63
N VAL A 508 -3.29 -5.21 12.70
CA VAL A 508 -1.82 -5.17 12.82
C VAL A 508 -1.16 -6.02 11.72
N PRO A 509 -1.41 -7.34 11.62
CA PRO A 509 -0.84 -8.16 10.54
C PRO A 509 -1.34 -7.77 9.15
N THR A 510 -2.57 -7.23 9.03
CA THR A 510 -3.12 -6.74 7.76
C THR A 510 -2.31 -5.55 7.23
N GLY A 511 -2.01 -4.57 8.07
CA GLY A 511 -1.19 -3.41 7.69
C GLY A 511 0.24 -3.81 7.32
N ILE A 512 0.86 -4.70 8.10
CA ILE A 512 2.21 -5.20 7.79
C ILE A 512 2.24 -5.88 6.41
N ASN A 513 1.24 -6.72 6.09
CA ASN A 513 1.16 -7.37 4.77
C ASN A 513 0.88 -6.39 3.63
N PHE A 514 0.04 -5.38 3.88
CA PHE A 514 -0.22 -4.37 2.86
C PHE A 514 1.05 -3.60 2.49
N VAL A 515 1.79 -3.12 3.49
CA VAL A 515 3.06 -2.41 3.23
C VAL A 515 4.14 -3.35 2.67
N ALA A 516 4.14 -4.63 3.07
CA ALA A 516 5.01 -5.65 2.49
C ALA A 516 4.71 -5.92 1.01
N SER A 517 3.54 -5.52 0.51
CA SER A 517 3.20 -5.60 -0.92
C SER A 517 3.76 -4.43 -1.75
N GLY A 518 4.63 -3.59 -1.19
CA GLY A 518 5.22 -2.45 -1.88
C GLY A 518 4.35 -1.19 -1.88
N MET A 519 3.33 -1.13 -1.02
CA MET A 519 2.45 0.02 -0.79
C MET A 519 2.76 0.64 0.57
N PRO A 520 3.74 1.56 0.68
CA PRO A 520 4.35 1.93 1.97
C PRO A 520 3.47 2.82 2.86
N TYR A 521 2.41 3.43 2.33
CA TYR A 521 1.55 4.38 3.04
C TYR A 521 0.18 3.77 3.31
N TRP A 522 -0.11 3.50 4.56
CA TRP A 522 -1.33 2.83 4.99
C TRP A 522 -1.77 3.31 6.38
N SER A 523 -3.07 3.25 6.62
CA SER A 523 -3.70 3.54 7.90
C SER A 523 -4.93 2.65 8.14
N THR A 524 -5.46 2.67 9.36
CA THR A 524 -6.80 2.18 9.65
C THR A 524 -7.77 3.34 9.80
N ASP A 525 -9.07 3.06 9.72
CA ASP A 525 -10.07 3.92 10.33
C ASP A 525 -10.00 3.72 11.84
N ILE A 526 -9.35 4.65 12.55
CA ILE A 526 -9.17 4.56 14.00
C ILE A 526 -10.52 4.50 14.70
N GLY A 527 -10.70 3.43 15.49
CA GLY A 527 -11.93 3.12 16.17
C GLY A 527 -12.96 2.35 15.34
N GLY A 528 -12.62 1.96 14.10
CA GLY A 528 -13.52 1.31 13.13
C GLY A 528 -14.45 2.32 12.44
N TRP A 529 -14.86 2.01 11.19
CA TRP A 529 -15.76 2.87 10.42
C TRP A 529 -17.22 2.57 10.69
N GLN A 530 -17.61 1.30 10.71
CA GLN A 530 -19.02 0.89 10.83
C GLN A 530 -19.66 1.45 12.11
N GLY A 531 -20.98 1.67 12.05
CA GLY A 531 -21.76 2.06 13.20
C GLY A 531 -21.57 1.09 14.38
N LEU A 532 -21.59 1.65 15.58
CA LEU A 532 -21.42 0.84 16.79
C LEU A 532 -22.53 -0.21 16.86
N PRO A 533 -22.21 -1.49 17.04
CA PRO A 533 -23.21 -2.54 17.14
C PRO A 533 -24.09 -2.30 18.37
N HIS A 534 -25.38 -2.58 18.27
CA HIS A 534 -26.39 -2.25 19.28
C HIS A 534 -26.20 -2.87 20.67
N VAL A 535 -25.21 -3.72 20.88
CA VAL A 535 -24.87 -4.32 22.19
C VAL A 535 -23.37 -4.64 22.26
N HIS A 536 -22.56 -3.73 22.79
CA HIS A 536 -21.25 -4.06 23.32
C HIS A 536 -21.35 -4.11 24.84
N LYS A 537 -21.35 -5.31 25.41
CA LYS A 537 -21.08 -5.48 26.83
C LYS A 537 -19.60 -5.81 26.98
N ALA A 538 -18.94 -5.08 27.86
CA ALA A 538 -17.57 -5.38 28.23
C ALA A 538 -17.47 -6.81 28.79
N GLU A 539 -16.61 -7.62 28.19
CA GLU A 539 -16.34 -8.98 28.68
C GLU A 539 -15.45 -8.99 29.94
N ARG A 540 -14.75 -7.89 30.17
CA ARG A 540 -13.84 -7.65 31.30
C ARG A 540 -14.09 -6.27 31.90
N PRO A 541 -13.58 -5.96 33.12
CA PRO A 541 -13.62 -4.59 33.64
C PRO A 541 -13.01 -3.60 32.65
N VAL A 542 -13.71 -2.53 32.41
CA VAL A 542 -13.24 -1.45 31.51
C VAL A 542 -12.17 -0.60 32.20
N LEU A 543 -11.19 -0.15 31.45
CA LEU A 543 -10.12 0.74 31.95
C LEU A 543 -10.50 2.22 31.83
N ILE A 544 -11.50 2.53 30.98
CA ILE A 544 -12.05 3.89 30.81
C ILE A 544 -13.54 3.85 31.12
N ASP A 545 -14.00 4.71 32.01
CA ASP A 545 -15.42 4.85 32.33
C ASP A 545 -16.16 5.51 31.14
N PRO A 546 -17.12 4.82 30.51
CA PRO A 546 -17.85 5.35 29.38
C PRO A 546 -18.85 6.45 29.75
N SER A 547 -19.15 6.65 31.05
CA SER A 547 -20.17 7.60 31.51
C SER A 547 -19.84 9.07 31.21
N ASP A 548 -18.55 9.39 31.03
CA ASP A 548 -18.07 10.72 30.67
C ASP A 548 -18.00 10.97 29.15
N ALA A 549 -18.14 9.91 28.33
CA ALA A 549 -18.11 10.03 26.89
C ALA A 549 -19.38 10.72 26.36
N ARG A 550 -19.23 11.49 25.27
CA ARG A 550 -20.38 12.17 24.67
C ARG A 550 -21.32 11.21 23.95
N ALA A 551 -22.61 11.54 24.04
CA ALA A 551 -23.73 10.99 23.28
C ALA A 551 -23.67 9.46 23.03
N GLU A 552 -23.67 9.03 21.78
CA GLU A 552 -23.81 7.63 21.38
C GLU A 552 -22.62 6.76 21.81
N VAL A 553 -21.43 7.34 21.93
CA VAL A 553 -20.21 6.62 22.34
C VAL A 553 -20.30 6.09 23.77
N GLY A 554 -20.91 6.84 24.67
CA GLY A 554 -21.08 6.47 26.09
C GLY A 554 -22.10 5.34 26.33
N GLN A 555 -22.78 4.85 25.30
CA GLN A 555 -23.73 3.73 25.42
C GLN A 555 -23.03 2.35 25.34
N TYR A 556 -21.72 2.33 25.02
CA TYR A 556 -20.93 1.12 24.85
C TYR A 556 -19.84 1.06 25.89
N ASP A 557 -19.94 0.07 26.76
CA ASP A 557 -19.10 -0.04 27.97
C ASP A 557 -17.60 -0.02 27.67
N ASP A 558 -17.16 -0.64 26.58
CA ASP A 558 -15.74 -0.82 26.25
C ASP A 558 -15.22 0.05 25.09
N TYR A 559 -16.06 0.79 24.43
CA TYR A 559 -15.67 1.51 23.21
C TYR A 559 -14.68 2.67 23.44
N PRO A 560 -14.78 3.48 24.51
CA PRO A 560 -13.76 4.50 24.77
C PRO A 560 -12.35 3.90 24.97
N GLU A 561 -12.27 2.73 25.61
CA GLU A 561 -11.00 1.98 25.77
C GLU A 561 -10.51 1.45 24.41
N LEU A 562 -11.38 0.84 23.62
CA LEU A 562 -11.06 0.36 22.27
C LEU A 562 -10.52 1.49 21.40
N TYR A 563 -11.19 2.67 21.44
CA TYR A 563 -10.77 3.83 20.67
C TYR A 563 -9.39 4.34 21.09
N VAL A 564 -9.11 4.43 22.40
CA VAL A 564 -7.79 4.83 22.93
C VAL A 564 -6.72 3.87 22.43
N ARG A 565 -6.91 2.55 22.58
CA ARG A 565 -5.92 1.56 22.12
C ARG A 565 -5.71 1.60 20.61
N TRP A 566 -6.77 1.87 19.86
CA TRP A 566 -6.65 2.02 18.41
C TRP A 566 -5.94 3.32 18.01
N PHE A 567 -6.16 4.39 18.76
CA PHE A 567 -5.51 5.67 18.54
C PHE A 567 -4.00 5.60 18.86
N GLU A 568 -3.63 4.90 19.93
CA GLU A 568 -2.24 4.58 20.25
C GLU A 568 -1.54 3.85 19.09
N TYR A 569 -2.18 2.82 18.55
CA TYR A 569 -1.70 2.11 17.37
C TYR A 569 -1.62 3.03 16.15
N GLY A 570 -2.63 3.84 15.93
CA GLY A 570 -2.69 4.80 14.82
C GLY A 570 -1.55 5.81 14.82
N ALA A 571 -1.10 6.25 15.99
CA ALA A 571 0.03 7.19 16.13
C ALA A 571 1.35 6.61 15.59
N PHE A 572 1.46 5.28 15.43
CA PHE A 572 2.62 4.59 14.88
C PHE A 572 2.31 3.87 13.54
N GLN A 573 1.27 4.31 12.84
CA GLN A 573 1.03 3.94 11.44
C GLN A 573 1.70 4.95 10.49
N PRO A 574 1.94 4.59 9.22
CA PRO A 574 2.47 5.52 8.22
C PRO A 574 1.65 6.81 8.14
N ASN A 575 0.34 6.70 8.09
CA ASN A 575 -0.59 7.83 8.13
C ASN A 575 -1.47 7.72 9.38
N PHE A 576 -1.72 8.85 10.03
CA PHE A 576 -2.45 8.91 11.30
C PHE A 576 -3.81 9.56 11.08
N ARG A 577 -4.83 8.74 10.85
CA ARG A 577 -6.17 9.21 10.45
C ARG A 577 -7.26 8.59 11.31
N THR A 578 -8.14 9.44 11.84
CA THR A 578 -9.40 8.98 12.43
C THR A 578 -10.54 9.06 11.42
N HIS A 579 -11.44 8.08 11.44
CA HIS A 579 -12.65 8.09 10.63
C HIS A 579 -13.71 7.16 11.22
N GLY A 580 -14.99 7.37 10.85
CA GLY A 580 -16.11 6.49 11.20
C GLY A 580 -17.45 7.20 11.22
N THR A 581 -18.54 6.42 11.33
CA THR A 581 -19.93 6.90 11.27
C THR A 581 -20.44 7.51 12.57
N ARG A 582 -19.59 7.69 13.56
CA ARG A 582 -19.96 8.28 14.85
C ARG A 582 -20.31 9.77 14.68
N PRO A 583 -21.35 10.26 15.40
CA PRO A 583 -21.78 11.66 15.31
C PRO A 583 -20.67 12.65 15.74
N GLU A 584 -19.86 12.27 16.73
CA GLU A 584 -18.71 13.00 17.23
C GLU A 584 -17.49 12.09 17.22
N ASN A 585 -16.37 12.55 16.63
CA ASN A 585 -15.15 11.76 16.45
C ASN A 585 -13.89 12.57 16.76
N GLU A 586 -14.04 13.68 17.44
CA GLU A 586 -12.94 14.53 17.88
C GLU A 586 -12.33 13.96 19.18
N VAL A 587 -11.04 14.23 19.44
CA VAL A 587 -10.31 13.65 20.59
C VAL A 587 -10.96 13.94 21.96
N TRP A 588 -11.75 14.99 22.08
CA TRP A 588 -12.50 15.35 23.30
C TRP A 588 -13.85 14.68 23.44
N SER A 589 -14.24 13.82 22.51
CA SER A 589 -15.58 13.19 22.49
C SER A 589 -15.66 11.91 23.33
N TYR A 590 -14.52 11.36 23.75
CA TYR A 590 -14.42 10.05 24.41
C TYR A 590 -14.33 10.09 25.94
N GLY A 591 -14.56 11.25 26.54
CA GLY A 591 -14.62 11.44 27.99
C GLY A 591 -13.30 11.93 28.60
N LYS A 592 -13.39 12.38 29.86
CA LYS A 592 -12.29 13.06 30.56
C LYS A 592 -11.06 12.16 30.84
N GLN A 593 -11.27 10.85 30.88
CA GLN A 593 -10.16 9.92 31.06
C GLN A 593 -9.44 9.65 29.71
N ALA A 594 -10.18 9.55 28.62
CA ALA A 594 -9.62 9.31 27.29
C ALA A 594 -8.94 10.55 26.68
N GLU A 595 -9.55 11.72 26.81
CA GLU A 595 -9.07 12.98 26.18
C GLU A 595 -7.56 13.25 26.43
N PRO A 596 -7.03 13.25 27.68
CA PRO A 596 -5.62 13.51 27.92
C PRO A 596 -4.69 12.42 27.34
N ILE A 597 -5.17 11.19 27.18
CA ILE A 597 -4.40 10.10 26.57
C ILE A 597 -4.32 10.31 25.06
N LEU A 598 -5.45 10.64 24.43
CA LEU A 598 -5.49 10.93 23.00
C LEU A 598 -4.62 12.16 22.66
N GLU A 599 -4.65 13.22 23.50
CA GLU A 599 -3.77 14.39 23.37
C GLU A 599 -2.29 14.02 23.51
N LYS A 600 -1.94 13.11 24.45
CA LYS A 600 -0.55 12.63 24.63
C LYS A 600 0.00 12.01 23.35
N PHE A 601 -0.76 11.11 22.71
CA PHE A 601 -0.33 10.44 21.47
C PHE A 601 -0.36 11.38 20.26
N LEU A 602 -1.29 12.31 20.24
CA LEU A 602 -1.33 13.36 19.22
C LEU A 602 -0.05 14.20 19.27
N ARG A 603 0.34 14.70 20.47
CA ARG A 603 1.58 15.45 20.66
C ARG A 603 2.83 14.63 20.38
N LEU A 604 2.87 13.37 20.83
CA LEU A 604 3.99 12.45 20.56
C LEU A 604 4.24 12.28 19.06
N ARG A 605 3.17 12.18 18.24
CA ARG A 605 3.30 12.09 16.78
C ARG A 605 4.05 13.29 16.21
N TYR A 606 3.75 14.52 16.70
CA TYR A 606 4.40 15.73 16.25
C TYR A 606 5.81 15.90 16.84
N ASP A 607 6.07 15.43 18.05
CA ASP A 607 7.42 15.38 18.60
C ASP A 607 8.32 14.46 17.75
N LEU A 608 7.78 13.36 17.26
CA LEU A 608 8.45 12.40 16.37
C LEU A 608 8.50 12.87 14.90
N MET A 609 7.90 13.99 14.53
CA MET A 609 7.79 14.41 13.13
C MET A 609 9.13 14.52 12.39
N PRO A 610 10.25 15.03 12.99
CA PRO A 610 11.54 15.04 12.29
C PRO A 610 12.03 13.62 11.94
N TYR A 611 11.78 12.65 12.81
CA TYR A 611 12.06 11.24 12.56
C TYR A 611 11.15 10.69 11.45
N ILE A 612 9.84 10.84 11.59
CA ILE A 612 8.83 10.28 10.67
C ILE A 612 8.97 10.85 9.26
N TYR A 613 9.20 12.17 9.14
CA TYR A 613 9.37 12.81 7.83
C TYR A 613 10.64 12.35 7.11
N SER A 614 11.71 12.12 7.87
CA SER A 614 12.95 11.52 7.33
C SER A 614 12.76 10.08 6.89
N LEU A 615 11.90 9.30 7.58
CA LEU A 615 11.49 7.96 7.11
C LEU A 615 10.70 8.06 5.80
N GLY A 616 9.83 9.05 5.66
CA GLY A 616 9.11 9.31 4.39
C GLY A 616 10.07 9.59 3.23
N TRP A 617 11.14 10.36 3.48
CA TRP A 617 12.22 10.57 2.51
C TRP A 617 12.93 9.26 2.14
N ASN A 618 13.26 8.42 3.12
CA ASN A 618 13.87 7.11 2.86
C ASN A 618 12.97 6.21 2.01
N VAL A 619 11.65 6.23 2.25
CA VAL A 619 10.66 5.51 1.42
C VAL A 619 10.68 6.02 -0.02
N HIS A 620 10.75 7.33 -0.22
CA HIS A 620 10.87 7.93 -1.55
C HIS A 620 12.14 7.46 -2.28
N GLU A 621 13.28 7.45 -1.60
CA GLU A 621 14.58 7.09 -2.17
C GLU A 621 14.71 5.57 -2.45
N THR A 622 14.16 4.73 -1.59
CA THR A 622 14.44 3.28 -1.62
C THR A 622 13.22 2.41 -1.95
N GLY A 623 12.01 2.91 -1.73
CA GLY A 623 10.78 2.11 -1.79
C GLY A 623 10.55 1.25 -0.55
N ALA A 624 11.50 1.14 0.37
CA ALA A 624 11.39 0.32 1.57
C ALA A 624 10.42 0.95 2.59
N PRO A 625 9.40 0.20 3.08
CA PRO A 625 8.44 0.74 4.03
C PRO A 625 9.07 0.99 5.39
N PHE A 626 8.53 1.95 6.16
CA PHE A 626 8.97 2.19 7.53
C PHE A 626 8.04 1.58 8.62
N MET A 627 6.85 1.09 8.28
CA MET A 627 6.10 0.13 9.08
C MET A 627 6.54 -1.27 8.65
N ARG A 628 7.39 -1.94 9.43
CA ARG A 628 8.16 -3.10 8.97
C ARG A 628 7.85 -4.32 9.84
N GLY A 629 7.45 -5.43 9.24
CA GLY A 629 7.40 -6.71 9.96
C GLY A 629 8.78 -7.07 10.52
N LEU A 630 8.84 -7.68 11.71
CA LEU A 630 10.12 -8.02 12.37
C LEU A 630 11.02 -8.88 11.47
N PHE A 631 10.44 -9.68 10.58
CA PHE A 631 11.18 -10.49 9.61
C PHE A 631 12.06 -9.69 8.65
N MET A 632 11.74 -8.41 8.41
CA MET A 632 12.51 -7.56 7.48
C MET A 632 13.87 -7.16 8.07
N ASP A 633 13.95 -6.95 9.37
CA ASP A 633 15.14 -6.43 10.05
C ASP A 633 15.87 -7.47 10.90
N PHE A 634 15.22 -8.60 11.22
CA PHE A 634 15.73 -9.63 12.12
C PHE A 634 15.60 -11.03 11.51
N GLY A 635 15.80 -11.17 10.19
CA GLY A 635 15.64 -12.44 9.46
C GLY A 635 16.53 -13.59 9.97
N ASP A 636 17.62 -13.30 10.68
CA ASP A 636 18.49 -14.28 11.33
C ASP A 636 17.88 -14.88 12.61
N ASP A 637 16.83 -14.27 13.15
CA ASP A 637 16.09 -14.79 14.30
C ASP A 637 14.83 -15.56 13.79
N PRO A 638 14.84 -16.89 13.81
CA PRO A 638 13.74 -17.67 13.22
C PRO A 638 12.40 -17.49 13.95
N LYS A 639 12.40 -16.91 15.16
CA LYS A 639 11.17 -16.69 15.93
C LYS A 639 10.32 -15.55 15.38
N VAL A 640 10.92 -14.61 14.61
CA VAL A 640 10.19 -13.46 14.10
C VAL A 640 9.28 -13.78 12.91
N ALA A 641 9.47 -14.95 12.28
CA ALA A 641 8.72 -15.32 11.08
C ALA A 641 7.20 -15.34 11.27
N ASP A 642 6.72 -15.69 12.46
CA ASP A 642 5.30 -15.80 12.78
C ASP A 642 4.78 -14.68 13.69
N ILE A 643 5.59 -13.64 13.98
CA ILE A 643 5.20 -12.54 14.86
C ILE A 643 4.56 -11.43 14.02
N GLY A 644 3.23 -11.36 14.02
CA GLY A 644 2.44 -10.39 13.26
C GLY A 644 1.69 -9.37 14.11
N ASP A 645 1.89 -9.36 15.43
CA ASP A 645 1.25 -8.44 16.39
C ASP A 645 2.21 -7.38 16.92
N GLU A 646 3.42 -7.33 16.34
CA GLU A 646 4.50 -6.38 16.64
C GLU A 646 5.20 -6.01 15.33
N TYR A 647 5.76 -4.80 15.25
CA TYR A 647 6.47 -4.35 14.06
C TYR A 647 7.49 -3.25 14.40
N MET A 648 8.46 -3.01 13.49
CA MET A 648 9.34 -1.85 13.57
C MET A 648 8.67 -0.64 12.92
N PHE A 649 8.76 0.51 13.57
CA PHE A 649 8.42 1.82 13.02
C PHE A 649 9.72 2.56 12.70
N GLY A 650 10.18 2.44 11.47
CA GLY A 650 11.52 2.77 11.06
C GLY A 650 12.59 1.89 11.72
N PRO A 651 13.87 2.28 11.66
CA PRO A 651 14.96 1.45 12.21
C PRO A 651 15.03 1.48 13.75
N ALA A 652 14.36 2.46 14.40
CA ALA A 652 14.57 2.74 15.81
C ALA A 652 13.54 2.09 16.74
N LEU A 653 12.26 2.06 16.40
CA LEU A 653 11.18 1.78 17.34
C LEU A 653 10.45 0.47 17.03
N LEU A 654 10.40 -0.44 17.99
CA LEU A 654 9.52 -1.61 18.00
C LEU A 654 8.21 -1.22 18.67
N VAL A 655 7.10 -1.44 18.00
CA VAL A 655 5.75 -1.12 18.44
C VAL A 655 4.96 -2.40 18.65
N ALA A 656 4.37 -2.56 19.82
CA ALA A 656 3.57 -3.72 20.19
C ALA A 656 2.17 -3.29 20.67
N PRO A 657 1.17 -3.11 19.75
CA PRO A 657 -0.16 -2.63 20.10
C PRO A 657 -0.90 -3.52 21.08
N VAL A 658 -1.67 -2.92 21.98
CA VAL A 658 -2.58 -3.65 22.89
C VAL A 658 -3.91 -3.86 22.17
N THR A 659 -4.27 -5.11 21.94
CA THR A 659 -5.43 -5.48 21.09
C THR A 659 -6.48 -6.31 21.83
N ASP A 660 -6.38 -6.43 23.14
CA ASP A 660 -7.33 -7.15 23.97
C ASP A 660 -7.94 -6.23 25.04
N GLN A 661 -9.25 -6.30 25.24
CA GLN A 661 -10.01 -5.48 26.17
C GLN A 661 -9.61 -5.72 27.62
N GLY A 662 -9.51 -4.65 28.42
CA GLY A 662 -9.34 -4.68 29.89
C GLY A 662 -7.96 -5.18 30.34
N VAL A 663 -6.95 -5.24 29.46
CA VAL A 663 -5.61 -5.69 29.83
C VAL A 663 -4.68 -4.52 30.12
N THR A 664 -3.84 -4.68 31.15
CA THR A 664 -2.82 -3.69 31.57
C THR A 664 -1.40 -4.21 31.40
N SER A 665 -1.24 -5.34 30.72
CA SER A 665 0.06 -5.90 30.35
C SER A 665 -0.09 -6.82 29.14
N ARG A 666 0.98 -6.99 28.37
CA ARG A 666 1.06 -7.98 27.29
C ARG A 666 2.45 -8.60 27.20
N GLU A 667 2.53 -9.74 26.53
CA GLU A 667 3.82 -10.29 26.11
C GLU A 667 4.34 -9.55 24.86
N VAL A 668 5.63 -9.25 24.85
CA VAL A 668 6.36 -8.64 23.72
C VAL A 668 7.58 -9.51 23.45
N TYR A 669 7.84 -9.81 22.19
CA TYR A 669 9.07 -10.44 21.76
C TYR A 669 10.09 -9.39 21.38
N LEU A 670 11.21 -9.36 22.03
CA LEU A 670 12.35 -8.51 21.68
C LEU A 670 13.31 -9.32 20.80
N PRO A 671 13.45 -9.01 19.48
CA PRO A 671 14.31 -9.76 18.58
C PRO A 671 15.76 -9.86 19.04
N ALA A 672 16.40 -11.01 18.72
CA ALA A 672 17.78 -11.28 19.05
C ALA A 672 18.77 -10.40 18.26
N GLY A 673 20.03 -10.39 18.71
CA GLY A 673 21.15 -9.68 18.01
C GLY A 673 21.31 -8.21 18.42
N THR A 674 20.48 -7.70 19.30
CA THR A 674 20.56 -6.32 19.83
C THR A 674 19.95 -6.25 21.23
N ASP A 675 20.22 -5.15 21.92
CA ASP A 675 19.51 -4.78 23.15
C ASP A 675 18.42 -3.77 22.82
N TRP A 676 17.47 -3.65 23.74
CA TRP A 676 16.29 -2.81 23.61
C TRP A 676 16.12 -1.92 24.83
N TYR A 677 15.57 -0.74 24.63
CA TYR A 677 15.22 0.19 25.71
C TYR A 677 13.72 0.39 25.73
N ASN A 678 13.07 0.14 26.87
CA ASN A 678 11.69 0.57 27.05
C ASN A 678 11.63 2.11 26.85
N PHE A 679 10.82 2.56 25.91
CA PHE A 679 10.76 3.98 25.53
C PHE A 679 10.31 4.89 26.68
N TRP A 680 9.42 4.37 27.55
CA TRP A 680 8.82 5.12 28.64
C TRP A 680 9.71 5.18 29.88
N THR A 681 10.33 4.06 30.24
CA THR A 681 11.12 3.92 31.49
C THR A 681 12.63 4.06 31.28
N ASN A 682 13.10 3.97 30.03
CA ASN A 682 14.53 3.87 29.69
C ASN A 682 15.24 2.61 30.21
N GLU A 683 14.49 1.62 30.68
CA GLU A 683 15.05 0.34 31.10
C GLU A 683 15.63 -0.43 29.91
N ARG A 684 16.88 -0.90 30.04
CA ARG A 684 17.57 -1.71 29.03
C ARG A 684 17.27 -3.18 29.22
N VAL A 685 16.89 -3.86 28.14
CA VAL A 685 16.51 -5.28 28.12
C VAL A 685 17.25 -5.98 26.98
N HIS A 686 17.79 -7.17 27.24
CA HIS A 686 18.43 -7.98 26.19
C HIS A 686 17.40 -8.55 25.22
N GLY A 687 17.76 -8.60 23.93
CA GLY A 687 16.93 -9.24 22.92
C GLY A 687 16.95 -10.77 22.95
N GLY A 688 16.23 -11.41 22.03
CA GLY A 688 16.12 -12.88 21.89
C GLY A 688 15.10 -13.53 22.85
N GLN A 689 14.26 -12.77 23.54
CA GLN A 689 13.34 -13.25 24.57
C GLN A 689 11.94 -12.62 24.49
N ARG A 690 10.95 -13.33 25.02
CA ARG A 690 9.64 -12.76 25.36
C ARG A 690 9.65 -12.23 26.78
N ILE A 691 9.07 -11.07 26.95
CA ILE A 691 8.90 -10.43 28.26
C ILE A 691 7.45 -9.99 28.45
N THR A 692 6.97 -10.00 29.69
CA THR A 692 5.71 -9.37 30.05
C THR A 692 5.96 -7.89 30.33
N VAL A 693 5.29 -7.01 29.60
CA VAL A 693 5.42 -5.54 29.69
C VAL A 693 4.15 -4.96 30.27
N ASN A 694 4.29 -4.06 31.24
CA ASN A 694 3.16 -3.25 31.70
C ASN A 694 2.68 -2.37 30.56
N ALA A 695 1.37 -2.29 30.37
CA ALA A 695 0.70 -1.50 29.35
C ALA A 695 -0.52 -0.80 29.97
N PRO A 696 -0.30 0.18 30.88
CA PRO A 696 -1.42 0.98 31.39
C PRO A 696 -2.14 1.64 30.21
N ILE A 697 -3.35 2.12 30.45
CA ILE A 697 -4.23 2.58 29.34
C ILE A 697 -3.67 3.79 28.57
N ASP A 698 -2.67 4.44 29.11
CA ASP A 698 -2.00 5.60 28.50
C ASP A 698 -0.60 5.29 27.95
N GLU A 699 -0.25 4.00 27.83
CA GLU A 699 1.04 3.55 27.29
C GLU A 699 0.88 2.34 26.36
N ILE A 700 1.27 2.49 25.11
CA ILE A 700 1.53 1.37 24.22
C ILE A 700 2.93 0.82 24.50
N PRO A 701 3.14 -0.51 24.61
CA PRO A 701 4.49 -1.07 24.67
C PRO A 701 5.33 -0.64 23.47
N LEU A 702 6.39 0.10 23.75
CA LEU A 702 7.27 0.72 22.77
C LEU A 702 8.72 0.56 23.22
N PHE A 703 9.58 0.05 22.34
CA PHE A 703 10.98 -0.18 22.60
C PHE A 703 11.87 0.47 21.56
N ALA A 704 12.94 1.11 22.01
CA ALA A 704 13.98 1.62 21.13
C ALA A 704 15.12 0.63 21.00
N ARG A 705 15.59 0.38 19.79
CA ARG A 705 16.74 -0.48 19.50
C ARG A 705 18.04 0.19 19.96
N ALA A 706 18.98 -0.55 20.54
CA ALA A 706 20.32 -0.06 20.83
C ALA A 706 21.03 0.43 19.55
N GLY A 707 21.75 1.54 19.64
CA GLY A 707 22.35 2.26 18.50
C GLY A 707 21.40 3.28 17.84
N SER A 708 20.12 3.33 18.23
CA SER A 708 19.15 4.22 17.59
C SER A 708 19.40 5.70 17.94
N ILE A 709 19.20 6.55 16.94
CA ILE A 709 19.23 8.01 17.03
C ILE A 709 17.83 8.54 16.71
N LEU A 710 17.20 9.22 17.65
CA LEU A 710 15.82 9.67 17.54
C LEU A 710 15.76 11.20 17.68
N PRO A 711 15.70 11.95 16.57
CA PRO A 711 15.49 13.40 16.62
C PRO A 711 14.04 13.72 16.99
N LEU A 712 13.85 14.56 17.99
CA LEU A 712 12.56 15.04 18.47
C LEU A 712 12.39 16.52 18.17
N GLY A 713 11.23 16.89 17.66
CA GLY A 713 10.88 18.27 17.29
C GLY A 713 10.42 19.12 18.45
N THR A 714 10.41 20.43 18.25
CA THR A 714 9.73 21.37 19.14
C THR A 714 8.21 21.25 18.97
N VAL A 715 7.47 21.64 20.02
CA VAL A 715 6.00 21.66 19.98
C VAL A 715 5.52 22.62 18.87
N VAL A 716 4.63 22.12 18.03
CA VAL A 716 3.92 22.82 16.95
C VAL A 716 2.47 22.39 16.93
N GLU A 717 1.57 23.21 16.40
CA GLU A 717 0.15 22.86 16.21
C GLU A 717 -0.15 22.40 14.79
N SER A 718 0.81 22.58 13.85
CA SER A 718 0.72 22.12 12.47
C SER A 718 2.12 21.92 11.88
N THR A 719 2.25 21.01 10.92
CA THR A 719 3.48 20.80 10.14
C THR A 719 3.83 21.98 9.24
N ASN A 720 2.90 22.91 9.02
CA ASN A 720 3.15 24.20 8.33
C ASN A 720 3.97 25.17 9.18
N GLU A 721 4.09 24.93 10.49
CA GLU A 721 4.93 25.72 11.36
C GLU A 721 6.40 25.27 11.26
N ALA A 722 7.30 26.25 11.42
CA ALA A 722 8.73 25.98 11.41
C ALA A 722 9.14 25.18 12.67
N GLN A 723 9.26 23.88 12.55
CA GLN A 723 9.68 23.00 13.62
C GLN A 723 11.21 22.86 13.65
N LYS A 724 11.82 23.08 14.81
CA LYS A 724 13.23 22.86 15.09
C LYS A 724 13.43 21.56 15.88
N ILE A 725 14.67 21.09 15.96
CA ILE A 725 15.02 19.96 16.81
C ILE A 725 15.08 20.42 18.26
N ALA A 726 14.21 19.88 19.09
CA ALA A 726 14.21 20.13 20.54
C ALA A 726 15.35 19.37 21.20
N LYS A 727 15.54 18.09 20.83
CA LYS A 727 16.64 17.22 21.28
C LYS A 727 16.83 16.03 20.35
N VAL A 728 18.01 15.42 20.43
CA VAL A 728 18.30 14.12 19.83
C VAL A 728 18.49 13.11 20.94
N ARG A 729 17.66 12.06 21.01
CA ARG A 729 17.84 10.95 21.95
C ARG A 729 18.68 9.87 21.28
N VAL A 730 19.68 9.37 21.99
CA VAL A 730 20.54 8.28 21.56
C VAL A 730 20.39 7.11 22.55
N TYR A 731 20.17 5.92 22.03
CA TYR A 731 20.05 4.70 22.80
C TYR A 731 21.35 3.88 22.65
N PRO A 732 22.30 3.96 23.64
CA PRO A 732 23.63 3.37 23.48
C PRO A 732 23.60 1.83 23.45
N GLY A 733 24.74 1.22 23.13
CA GLY A 733 24.94 -0.24 23.09
C GLY A 733 25.28 -0.81 21.72
N ALA A 734 25.26 0.02 20.70
CA ALA A 734 25.77 -0.25 19.34
C ALA A 734 26.02 1.08 18.63
N ASP A 735 26.89 1.06 17.62
CA ASP A 735 27.02 2.19 16.68
C ASP A 735 25.72 2.37 15.90
N GLY A 736 25.42 3.61 15.52
CA GLY A 736 24.21 3.92 14.78
C GLY A 736 24.34 5.12 13.86
N SER A 737 23.43 5.19 12.88
CA SER A 737 23.36 6.33 11.96
C SER A 737 21.91 6.67 11.67
N PHE A 738 21.64 7.94 11.37
CA PHE A 738 20.33 8.41 10.95
C PHE A 738 20.46 9.65 10.06
N ASP A 739 19.77 9.64 8.94
CA ASP A 739 19.73 10.76 8.01
C ASP A 739 18.51 11.65 8.32
N LEU A 740 18.76 12.80 8.91
CA LEU A 740 17.72 13.80 9.22
C LEU A 740 17.48 14.69 7.99
N TYR A 741 16.37 14.43 7.31
CA TYR A 741 15.94 15.15 6.11
C TYR A 741 15.07 16.36 6.42
N ARG A 742 15.26 17.43 5.66
CA ARG A 742 14.45 18.65 5.71
C ARG A 742 14.32 19.29 4.33
N ASP A 743 13.12 19.74 4.02
CA ASP A 743 12.81 20.60 2.88
C ASP A 743 11.67 21.59 3.26
N ASP A 744 10.97 22.15 2.28
CA ASP A 744 9.83 23.04 2.54
C ASP A 744 8.56 22.30 3.03
N GLY A 745 8.55 20.98 3.01
CA GLY A 745 7.44 20.13 3.45
C GLY A 745 6.25 20.08 2.50
N THR A 746 6.20 20.90 1.48
CA THR A 746 4.97 21.16 0.72
C THR A 746 5.15 21.01 -0.79
N THR A 747 6.22 21.59 -1.37
CA THR A 747 6.36 21.70 -2.82
C THR A 747 7.26 20.60 -3.42
N TYR A 748 7.31 20.56 -4.75
CA TYR A 748 8.24 19.68 -5.49
C TYR A 748 9.65 20.28 -5.65
N ALA A 749 10.04 21.26 -4.83
CA ALA A 749 11.36 21.89 -4.91
C ALA A 749 12.51 20.90 -4.60
N TYR A 750 12.23 19.87 -3.81
CA TYR A 750 13.18 18.78 -3.51
C TYR A 750 13.68 18.06 -4.78
N GLU A 751 12.84 17.88 -5.80
CA GLU A 751 13.22 17.27 -7.08
C GLU A 751 14.33 18.08 -7.82
N LYS A 752 14.55 19.31 -7.41
CA LYS A 752 15.60 20.22 -7.92
C LYS A 752 16.74 20.41 -6.95
N GLY A 753 16.82 19.54 -5.92
CA GLY A 753 17.86 19.58 -4.89
C GLY A 753 17.64 20.61 -3.80
N SER A 754 16.42 21.18 -3.66
CA SER A 754 16.08 22.14 -2.61
C SER A 754 15.69 21.40 -1.32
N TYR A 755 16.64 20.76 -0.70
CA TYR A 755 16.50 20.06 0.59
C TYR A 755 17.85 19.99 1.30
N GLU A 756 17.81 19.60 2.57
CA GLU A 756 18.97 19.44 3.44
C GLU A 756 18.95 18.06 4.09
N VAL A 757 20.13 17.44 4.20
CA VAL A 757 20.31 16.20 4.98
C VAL A 757 21.44 16.41 5.99
N SER A 758 21.16 16.10 7.27
CA SER A 758 22.15 16.00 8.33
C SER A 758 22.40 14.53 8.61
N HIS A 759 23.60 14.03 8.28
CA HIS A 759 23.98 12.64 8.53
C HIS A 759 24.45 12.48 9.97
N LEU A 760 23.60 12.00 10.85
CA LEU A 760 23.90 11.76 12.26
C LEU A 760 24.60 10.41 12.41
N HIS A 761 25.68 10.35 13.24
CA HIS A 761 26.38 9.13 13.53
C HIS A 761 26.73 9.06 15.03
N TRP A 762 26.34 7.94 15.66
CA TRP A 762 26.68 7.59 17.03
C TRP A 762 27.82 6.60 17.05
N ASP A 763 28.93 6.97 17.67
CA ASP A 763 30.05 6.07 18.01
C ASP A 763 29.84 5.60 19.47
N ASP A 764 29.46 4.34 19.64
CA ASP A 764 29.13 3.82 20.94
C ASP A 764 30.38 3.64 21.84
N ALA A 765 31.53 3.31 21.24
CA ALA A 765 32.78 3.17 21.99
C ALA A 765 33.27 4.53 22.52
N ALA A 766 33.18 5.57 21.69
CA ALA A 766 33.51 6.94 22.09
C ALA A 766 32.39 7.64 22.86
N GLN A 767 31.18 7.08 22.89
CA GLN A 767 29.96 7.66 23.46
C GLN A 767 29.71 9.07 22.95
N LYS A 768 29.81 9.25 21.63
CA LYS A 768 29.76 10.55 20.98
C LYS A 768 28.86 10.53 19.77
N LEU A 769 27.91 11.49 19.73
CA LEU A 769 27.16 11.81 18.53
C LEU A 769 27.95 12.82 17.70
N THR A 770 28.03 12.59 16.40
CA THR A 770 28.61 13.52 15.41
C THR A 770 27.62 13.70 14.25
N HIS A 771 27.79 14.74 13.45
CA HIS A 771 27.05 14.90 12.22
C HIS A 771 27.94 15.45 11.10
N THR A 772 27.52 15.18 9.85
CA THR A 772 28.06 15.76 8.63
C THR A 772 26.92 16.22 7.74
N GLY A 773 27.21 16.96 6.68
CA GLY A 773 26.17 17.54 5.82
C GLY A 773 25.62 18.84 6.41
N ALA A 774 24.27 18.97 6.42
CA ALA A 774 23.62 20.16 6.94
C ALA A 774 23.65 20.22 8.49
N GLU A 775 23.46 21.41 9.06
CA GLU A 775 23.30 21.59 10.50
C GLU A 775 22.05 20.87 11.03
N VAL A 776 22.12 20.31 12.24
CA VAL A 776 20.98 19.58 12.85
C VAL A 776 19.77 20.46 13.11
N GLY A 777 19.95 21.74 13.29
CA GLY A 777 18.85 22.71 13.46
C GLY A 777 18.23 22.70 14.86
N PHE A 778 19.05 22.59 15.90
CA PHE A 778 18.61 22.67 17.30
C PHE A 778 17.90 23.99 17.64
N ALA A 779 16.86 23.90 18.47
CA ALA A 779 16.11 25.07 18.96
C ALA A 779 16.93 25.96 19.93
N LYS A 780 17.69 25.33 20.82
CA LYS A 780 18.54 25.97 21.84
C LYS A 780 19.79 25.15 22.05
N GLY A 781 20.95 25.61 21.56
CA GLY A 781 22.19 24.86 21.73
C GLY A 781 22.10 23.40 21.31
N GLU A 782 23.19 22.67 21.39
CA GLU A 782 23.18 21.24 21.12
C GLU A 782 22.53 20.50 22.31
N ALA A 783 21.39 19.85 22.05
CA ALA A 783 20.65 19.08 23.05
C ALA A 783 20.67 17.59 22.69
N VAL A 784 21.66 16.87 23.17
CA VAL A 784 21.79 15.41 23.01
C VAL A 784 21.53 14.73 24.34
N GLU A 785 20.55 13.83 24.35
CA GLU A 785 20.20 12.98 25.50
C GLU A 785 20.71 11.56 25.23
N VAL A 786 21.74 11.10 25.94
CA VAL A 786 22.17 9.71 25.91
C VAL A 786 21.42 8.94 26.99
N VAL A 787 20.53 8.03 26.57
CA VAL A 787 19.65 7.30 27.49
C VAL A 787 20.47 6.44 28.46
N GLY A 788 20.14 6.51 29.75
CA GLY A 788 20.87 5.80 30.81
C GLY A 788 22.14 6.48 31.33
N LYS A 789 22.51 7.63 30.79
CA LYS A 789 23.53 8.51 31.41
C LYS A 789 22.84 9.64 32.18
N GLN A 790 23.25 9.82 33.43
CA GLN A 790 22.88 10.99 34.28
C GLN A 790 23.74 12.19 33.93
#